data_6649a482ebe8aafe3bc0b6ed0affe281
#
_entry.id   6649a482ebe8aafe3bc0b6ed0affe281
#
_cell.length_a   1.000
_cell.length_b   1.000
_cell.length_c   1.000
_cell.angle_alpha   90.00
_cell.angle_beta   90.00
_cell.angle_gamma   90.00
#
_symmetry.space_group_name_H-M   'P 1'
#
loop_
_entity.id
_entity.type
_entity.pdbx_description
1 polymer ?
#
loop_
_entity_poly.entity_id
_entity_poly.type
_entity_poly.pdbx_seq_one_letter_code
_entity_poly.pdbx_strand_id
1 'polypeptide(L)'
;MKRIERTLLSLCFLLPVGMPVLADEKLDNKDYVNVNETKQSAIRGRIVDNSGQTLPGATIYIESLHTGVISDINGFYTFANLNPGTYKVSVHYVGYSTAEATITVPEGTTIVRDFTLNEGIELQEVVVGGTFQGQRRALASQKNALGITNVVSADQVGKFPDSNIGDALKRISGINVQYDQGEARFGQVRGTSADMSSVTINGNRVPSAEGETRNVQLDLIPADMIQTIEVNKVVTPDMDADAIGGSINLVTKNSPYKRFITATAGTGYNAVSDKMNLNLGFTYGDRFFNDKLGLMASVSYQNNPAGSDDVEMAYEMDDDGNVYLDEYEIRQYYVTRERQSYSLALDWIINENHKLDFKGIFNNRNDWENRYRLTNKFMDPEDVGGATDRYEMIYEGKAGGPDQRNARLERQRTMDFTLGGEHLFGRLKFDWKASYAKASEYRPNERYLALKLEDVAMDTDWSDIRRPYMSPKSGSFPVLDASNTYGFELDELTEQFEDIQEKDMKFSANFELPLKQGAFNNKLKFGAKVVDKDKHMDIDFFEYTPLDEDAFLTDVLGHLHNQDRDGYMAGDRYRVGNFVDKEYIGGLNLTNASEYEQEEKLDEEAENFDAHETVTSGYIRFDQQLGRHWALMAGLRLENTHVSYSGFVYNDGDQDGSDEESLTPTGKQSKSYINVLPALLLKWDVNDDLKLRASFTNTLARPKYANLVPNVIIDKEDIAFGNPDLKATLSYNVDLSAEYYFKSVGLVSAGLFYKKINDFIVDYRDQNYEYQGTVYDEMSTPINAGDANLFGVEVAYQRDFGFIHPALKCVGLYGNYTYTYSKVNHFNFEGRENDDMRLPGSPEHTANLSLYFEKAGFNLRWSYNFASDFIDEVGESSFYDRYYDKVNYMDVNASYTFGKQFKTTIYADVTNLLNQPLRYYQGTPDRSMQAEYYGVRFNAGVKVTF
;
A
#
# COMPACT_ATOMS: atom_id res chain seq x y z
N MET A 1 30.54 2.18 -4.69
CA MET A 1 31.46 2.59 -3.60
C MET A 1 32.20 3.90 -3.88
N LYS A 2 32.93 4.08 -4.99
CA LYS A 2 33.68 5.36 -5.26
C LYS A 2 32.81 6.62 -5.49
N ARG A 3 31.53 6.51 -5.85
CA ARG A 3 30.59 7.64 -6.00
C ARG A 3 29.96 8.05 -4.67
N ILE A 4 29.72 7.10 -3.77
CA ILE A 4 29.17 7.33 -2.44
C ILE A 4 30.14 8.15 -1.56
N GLU A 5 31.44 7.87 -1.68
CA GLU A 5 32.48 8.65 -0.97
C GLU A 5 32.51 10.12 -1.39
N ARG A 6 32.21 10.45 -2.66
CA ARG A 6 32.20 11.84 -3.13
C ARG A 6 30.95 12.61 -2.70
N THR A 7 29.79 11.96 -2.63
CA THR A 7 28.54 12.59 -2.19
C THR A 7 28.53 12.80 -0.68
N LEU A 8 29.03 11.86 0.10
CA LEU A 8 29.17 12.00 1.54
C LEU A 8 30.24 13.05 1.94
N LEU A 9 31.35 13.14 1.22
CA LEU A 9 32.35 14.18 1.45
C LEU A 9 31.86 15.58 1.05
N SER A 10 31.00 15.70 0.03
CA SER A 10 30.41 16.99 -0.35
C SER A 10 29.40 17.51 0.67
N LEU A 11 28.69 16.63 1.40
CA LEU A 11 27.77 17.04 2.46
C LEU A 11 28.50 17.52 3.73
N CYS A 12 29.70 17.03 4.01
CA CYS A 12 30.51 17.49 5.14
C CYS A 12 31.18 18.87 4.95
N PHE A 13 31.22 19.38 3.71
CA PHE A 13 31.89 20.65 3.39
C PHE A 13 30.96 21.82 3.07
N LEU A 14 29.62 21.66 3.20
CA LEU A 14 28.65 22.74 2.97
C LEU A 14 28.13 23.42 4.25
N LEU A 15 28.96 23.53 5.26
CA LEU A 15 28.75 24.52 6.31
C LEU A 15 29.61 25.75 5.97
N PRO A 16 29.03 26.89 5.55
CA PRO A 16 29.81 28.09 5.34
C PRO A 16 30.25 28.64 6.69
N VAL A 17 31.51 28.48 7.01
CA VAL A 17 32.19 29.33 7.93
C VAL A 17 32.36 30.70 7.23
N GLY A 18 31.48 31.60 7.57
CA GLY A 18 31.50 32.95 7.00
C GLY A 18 30.67 33.92 7.85
N MET A 19 31.02 34.06 9.12
CA MET A 19 30.68 35.28 9.82
C MET A 19 31.82 36.30 9.60
N PRO A 20 31.56 37.52 9.11
CA PRO A 20 32.57 38.54 9.08
C PRO A 20 32.90 38.98 10.53
N VAL A 21 34.17 38.89 10.87
CA VAL A 21 34.73 39.52 12.06
C VAL A 21 34.64 41.03 11.81
N LEU A 22 33.71 41.69 12.46
CA LEU A 22 33.75 43.15 12.61
C LEU A 22 34.70 43.45 13.76
N ALA A 23 35.84 44.09 13.40
CA ALA A 23 36.85 44.49 14.31
C ALA A 23 36.40 45.69 15.14
N ASP A 24 36.73 45.63 16.41
CA ASP A 24 37.00 46.67 17.38
C ASP A 24 36.48 48.11 17.13
N GLU A 25 35.42 48.46 17.85
CA GLU A 25 35.33 49.82 18.44
C GLU A 25 35.22 49.69 19.95
N LYS A 26 36.17 50.29 20.63
CA LYS A 26 36.21 50.47 22.07
C LYS A 26 34.98 51.23 22.54
N LEU A 27 34.09 50.60 23.26
CA LEU A 27 33.09 51.26 24.10
C LEU A 27 33.34 50.94 25.55
N ASP A 28 33.34 52.03 26.30
CA ASP A 28 33.68 52.14 27.72
C ASP A 28 32.82 51.22 28.61
N ASN A 29 33.52 50.68 29.59
CA ASN A 29 33.07 49.90 30.73
C ASN A 29 31.99 50.62 31.52
N LYS A 30 30.73 50.11 31.53
CA LYS A 30 29.82 50.18 32.71
C LYS A 30 28.63 49.19 32.52
N ASP A 31 28.44 48.38 33.56
CA ASP A 31 27.28 47.52 33.83
C ASP A 31 27.20 46.21 33.02
N TYR A 32 28.14 45.30 33.25
CA TYR A 32 27.89 43.88 33.17
C TYR A 32 26.88 43.48 34.23
N VAL A 33 25.61 43.45 33.90
CA VAL A 33 24.66 42.57 34.58
C VAL A 33 25.16 41.15 34.33
N ASN A 34 25.71 40.51 35.35
CA ASN A 34 25.99 39.09 35.39
C ASN A 34 24.64 38.36 35.20
N VAL A 35 24.22 38.16 33.98
CA VAL A 35 23.22 37.12 33.67
C VAL A 35 23.96 35.81 33.92
N ASN A 36 23.82 35.27 35.12
CA ASN A 36 24.15 33.88 35.40
C ASN A 36 23.39 33.06 34.37
N GLU A 37 24.07 32.58 33.34
CA GLU A 37 23.53 31.54 32.44
C GLU A 37 23.30 30.32 33.33
N THR A 38 22.09 30.20 33.90
CA THR A 38 21.67 29.00 34.60
C THR A 38 21.69 27.86 33.55
N LYS A 39 22.58 26.90 33.77
CA LYS A 39 22.64 25.69 32.93
C LYS A 39 21.28 25.02 32.98
N GLN A 40 20.61 24.97 31.85
CA GLN A 40 19.26 24.44 31.78
C GLN A 40 19.23 22.92 31.91
N SER A 41 18.17 22.42 32.49
CA SER A 41 18.01 21.04 32.92
C SER A 41 16.86 20.37 32.15
N ALA A 42 16.72 19.04 32.25
CA ALA A 42 15.67 18.29 31.58
C ALA A 42 15.09 17.20 32.49
N ILE A 43 13.82 16.80 32.21
CA ILE A 43 13.22 15.58 32.72
C ILE A 43 12.90 14.71 31.52
N ARG A 44 13.34 13.46 31.55
CA ARG A 44 13.03 12.43 30.53
C ARG A 44 12.53 11.19 31.22
N GLY A 45 11.91 10.32 30.47
CA GLY A 45 11.51 9.01 30.98
C GLY A 45 10.63 8.28 29.99
N ARG A 46 10.09 7.17 30.42
CA ARG A 46 9.23 6.30 29.64
C ARG A 46 7.93 6.04 30.39
N ILE A 47 6.83 5.96 29.65
CA ILE A 47 5.52 5.63 30.19
C ILE A 47 5.19 4.21 29.75
N VAL A 48 4.86 3.36 30.73
CA VAL A 48 4.51 1.96 30.51
C VAL A 48 3.27 1.58 31.34
N ASP A 49 2.61 0.48 30.98
CA ASP A 49 1.58 -0.14 31.79
C ASP A 49 2.15 -1.20 32.77
N ASN A 50 1.29 -1.83 33.56
CA ASN A 50 1.69 -2.89 34.50
C ASN A 50 2.26 -4.12 33.81
N SER A 51 1.92 -4.37 32.56
CA SER A 51 2.48 -5.47 31.78
C SER A 51 3.87 -5.14 31.21
N GLY A 52 4.29 -3.88 31.32
CA GLY A 52 5.54 -3.36 30.78
C GLY A 52 5.45 -2.99 29.32
N GLN A 53 4.24 -2.86 28.77
CA GLN A 53 4.06 -2.32 27.42
C GLN A 53 4.11 -0.80 27.44
N THR A 54 4.72 -0.22 26.41
CA THR A 54 4.80 1.22 26.26
C THR A 54 3.47 1.87 25.99
N LEU A 55 3.27 3.08 26.48
CA LEU A 55 2.05 3.86 26.32
C LEU A 55 2.34 5.12 25.49
N PRO A 56 2.34 5.00 24.14
CA PRO A 56 2.48 6.15 23.26
C PRO A 56 1.25 7.07 23.34
N GLY A 57 1.49 8.38 23.21
CA GLY A 57 0.41 9.36 23.32
C GLY A 57 -0.04 9.64 24.75
N ALA A 58 0.70 9.23 25.79
CA ALA A 58 0.42 9.66 27.15
C ALA A 58 0.73 11.16 27.31
N THR A 59 -0.16 11.87 27.99
CA THR A 59 0.05 13.30 28.29
C THR A 59 0.77 13.43 29.62
N ILE A 60 1.95 14.00 29.61
CA ILE A 60 2.76 14.30 30.79
C ILE A 60 2.71 15.81 31.02
N TYR A 61 2.28 16.25 32.17
CA TYR A 61 2.00 17.65 32.45
C TYR A 61 2.72 18.13 33.69
N ILE A 62 3.32 19.32 33.63
CA ILE A 62 3.90 20.04 34.77
C ILE A 62 2.98 21.21 35.13
N GLU A 63 2.27 21.08 36.27
CA GLU A 63 1.21 22.02 36.67
C GLU A 63 1.76 23.45 36.90
N SER A 64 2.91 23.59 37.59
CA SER A 64 3.53 24.88 37.89
C SER A 64 3.98 25.67 36.66
N LEU A 65 4.26 24.98 35.55
CA LEU A 65 4.67 25.58 34.29
C LEU A 65 3.53 25.66 33.27
N HIS A 66 2.37 25.10 33.57
CA HIS A 66 1.26 24.99 32.64
C HIS A 66 1.67 24.41 31.26
N THR A 67 2.60 23.45 31.26
CA THR A 67 3.17 22.87 30.04
C THR A 67 3.06 21.36 30.09
N GLY A 68 2.81 20.77 28.93
CA GLY A 68 2.72 19.33 28.74
C GLY A 68 3.53 18.85 27.54
N VAL A 69 3.96 17.59 27.60
CA VAL A 69 4.54 16.86 26.48
C VAL A 69 3.77 15.56 26.31
N ILE A 70 3.91 14.97 25.14
CA ILE A 70 3.25 13.71 24.78
C ILE A 70 4.33 12.66 24.61
N SER A 71 4.11 11.45 25.14
CA SER A 71 5.02 10.34 24.92
C SER A 71 5.03 9.92 23.44
N ASP A 72 6.22 9.66 22.93
CA ASP A 72 6.42 9.17 21.56
C ASP A 72 5.91 7.73 21.38
N ILE A 73 6.03 7.19 20.18
CA ILE A 73 5.61 5.84 19.83
C ILE A 73 6.28 4.74 20.66
N ASN A 74 7.44 5.01 21.23
CA ASN A 74 8.18 4.13 22.14
C ASN A 74 7.83 4.40 23.62
N GLY A 75 6.88 5.30 23.89
CA GLY A 75 6.49 5.71 25.22
C GLY A 75 7.46 6.71 25.90
N PHE A 76 8.48 7.20 25.20
CA PHE A 76 9.42 8.17 25.77
C PHE A 76 8.85 9.59 25.77
N TYR A 77 9.19 10.34 26.80
CA TYR A 77 8.87 11.77 26.90
C TYR A 77 10.09 12.58 27.32
N THR A 78 10.10 13.84 26.97
CA THR A 78 11.19 14.77 27.32
C THR A 78 10.64 16.17 27.58
N PHE A 79 10.89 16.69 28.77
CA PHE A 79 10.83 18.10 29.06
C PHE A 79 12.25 18.68 29.01
N ALA A 80 12.57 19.36 27.94
CA ALA A 80 13.83 20.08 27.81
C ALA A 80 13.67 21.53 28.31
N ASN A 81 14.77 22.20 28.61
CA ASN A 81 14.77 23.61 28.93
C ASN A 81 14.07 23.97 30.26
N LEU A 82 14.19 23.11 31.29
CA LEU A 82 13.69 23.39 32.63
C LEU A 82 14.68 24.22 33.45
N ASN A 83 14.20 25.19 34.23
CA ASN A 83 15.01 25.81 35.26
C ASN A 83 15.25 24.82 36.39
N PRO A 84 16.36 24.97 37.18
CA PRO A 84 16.52 24.18 38.41
C PRO A 84 15.35 24.43 39.36
N GLY A 85 14.80 23.34 39.93
CA GLY A 85 13.63 23.44 40.79
C GLY A 85 12.93 22.12 41.06
N THR A 86 11.86 22.18 41.83
CA THR A 86 11.03 21.02 42.14
C THR A 86 9.69 21.12 41.41
N TYR A 87 9.36 20.11 40.64
CA TYR A 87 8.19 20.06 39.76
C TYR A 87 7.25 18.92 40.15
N LYS A 88 5.96 19.23 40.28
CA LYS A 88 4.92 18.21 40.31
C LYS A 88 4.56 17.82 38.88
N VAL A 89 4.84 16.57 38.54
CA VAL A 89 4.59 15.99 37.22
C VAL A 89 3.39 15.05 37.34
N SER A 90 2.38 15.22 36.48
CA SER A 90 1.25 14.33 36.37
C SER A 90 1.23 13.65 34.99
N VAL A 91 0.85 12.37 34.94
CA VAL A 91 0.75 11.58 33.72
C VAL A 91 -0.68 11.10 33.56
N HIS A 92 -1.28 11.47 32.45
CA HIS A 92 -2.66 11.11 32.11
C HIS A 92 -2.70 10.22 30.87
N TYR A 93 -3.50 9.19 30.93
CA TYR A 93 -3.73 8.28 29.80
C TYR A 93 -5.16 7.73 29.81
N VAL A 94 -5.78 7.58 28.63
CA VAL A 94 -7.16 7.13 28.50
C VAL A 94 -7.34 5.73 29.11
N GLY A 95 -8.23 5.62 30.11
CA GLY A 95 -8.56 4.36 30.79
C GLY A 95 -7.56 3.94 31.88
N TYR A 96 -6.60 4.78 32.24
CA TYR A 96 -5.65 4.54 33.33
C TYR A 96 -5.81 5.58 34.45
N SER A 97 -5.42 5.19 35.65
CA SER A 97 -5.34 6.12 36.78
C SER A 97 -4.20 7.10 36.56
N THR A 98 -4.43 8.37 36.85
CA THR A 98 -3.41 9.41 36.82
C THR A 98 -2.26 9.06 37.78
N ALA A 99 -1.02 9.07 37.26
CA ALA A 99 0.17 8.94 38.07
C ALA A 99 0.77 10.33 38.34
N GLU A 100 1.21 10.58 39.59
CA GLU A 100 1.85 11.82 39.94
C GLU A 100 3.20 11.57 40.62
N ALA A 101 4.17 12.45 40.38
CA ALA A 101 5.46 12.44 41.06
C ALA A 101 5.98 13.86 41.26
N THR A 102 6.66 14.06 42.37
CA THR A 102 7.43 15.29 42.61
C THR A 102 8.89 15.01 42.27
N ILE A 103 9.46 15.81 41.37
CA ILE A 103 10.80 15.62 40.81
C ILE A 103 11.61 16.88 41.07
N THR A 104 12.74 16.71 41.75
CA THR A 104 13.71 17.82 41.95
C THR A 104 14.76 17.72 40.85
N VAL A 105 14.92 18.81 40.11
CA VAL A 105 15.83 18.93 38.97
C VAL A 105 16.95 19.88 39.32
N PRO A 106 18.19 19.40 39.56
CA PRO A 106 19.36 20.24 39.78
C PRO A 106 19.77 20.96 38.48
N GLU A 107 20.59 22.02 38.66
CA GLU A 107 21.10 22.81 37.55
C GLU A 107 21.95 21.98 36.58
N GLY A 108 21.67 22.12 35.29
CA GLY A 108 22.44 21.51 34.20
C GLY A 108 22.33 19.97 34.13
N THR A 109 21.31 19.35 34.76
CA THR A 109 21.16 17.91 34.84
C THR A 109 19.92 17.42 34.06
N THR A 110 20.00 16.21 33.52
CA THR A 110 18.85 15.49 33.00
C THR A 110 18.44 14.41 34.00
N ILE A 111 17.19 14.49 34.48
CA ILE A 111 16.63 13.53 35.43
C ILE A 111 15.81 12.53 34.63
N VAL A 112 16.09 11.23 34.79
CA VAL A 112 15.29 10.16 34.22
C VAL A 112 14.22 9.72 35.21
N ARG A 113 12.95 9.79 34.79
CA ARG A 113 11.82 9.37 35.60
C ARG A 113 10.81 8.59 34.76
N ASP A 114 10.75 7.28 34.95
CA ASP A 114 9.73 6.41 34.32
C ASP A 114 8.47 6.38 35.16
N PHE A 115 7.32 6.22 34.47
CA PHE A 115 6.01 6.04 35.09
C PHE A 115 5.37 4.74 34.62
N THR A 116 4.89 3.96 35.60
CA THR A 116 4.03 2.81 35.35
C THR A 116 2.61 3.21 35.69
N LEU A 117 1.70 3.16 34.71
CA LEU A 117 0.29 3.48 34.91
C LEU A 117 -0.51 2.24 35.27
N ASN A 118 -1.38 2.37 36.26
CA ASN A 118 -2.34 1.35 36.65
C ASN A 118 -3.68 1.58 35.94
N GLU A 119 -4.39 0.51 35.57
CA GLU A 119 -5.75 0.62 35.06
C GLU A 119 -6.68 1.29 36.08
N GLY A 120 -7.59 2.16 35.63
CA GLY A 120 -8.50 2.90 36.49
C GLY A 120 -9.50 1.99 37.22
N ILE A 121 -9.89 2.35 38.47
CA ILE A 121 -10.67 1.55 39.39
C ILE A 121 -12.08 1.21 38.87
N GLU A 122 -12.64 1.95 37.93
CA GLU A 122 -13.98 1.66 37.36
C GLU A 122 -14.03 0.40 36.45
N LEU A 123 -12.91 -0.27 36.25
CA LEU A 123 -12.76 -1.42 35.34
C LEU A 123 -12.32 -2.72 36.05
N GLN A 124 -12.24 -2.73 37.38
CA GLN A 124 -11.72 -3.87 38.15
C GLN A 124 -12.59 -5.16 38.14
N GLU A 125 -13.78 -5.12 37.58
CA GLU A 125 -14.67 -6.31 37.51
C GLU A 125 -14.66 -7.07 36.18
N VAL A 126 -13.91 -6.62 35.20
CA VAL A 126 -13.73 -7.35 33.94
C VAL A 126 -12.24 -7.62 33.76
N VAL A 127 -11.85 -8.88 33.67
CA VAL A 127 -10.54 -9.29 33.15
C VAL A 127 -10.51 -8.81 31.70
N VAL A 128 -10.02 -7.61 31.49
CA VAL A 128 -9.93 -6.98 30.17
C VAL A 128 -8.86 -7.72 29.41
N GLY A 129 -9.24 -8.49 28.42
CA GLY A 129 -8.31 -9.10 27.47
C GLY A 129 -7.49 -7.99 26.77
N GLY A 130 -6.30 -8.34 26.25
CA GLY A 130 -5.35 -7.38 25.62
C GLY A 130 -5.90 -6.44 24.54
N THR A 131 -7.13 -6.69 24.05
CA THR A 131 -7.82 -5.89 23.02
C THR A 131 -8.07 -4.45 23.40
N PHE A 132 -8.62 -4.23 24.56
CA PHE A 132 -8.92 -2.88 25.00
C PHE A 132 -7.66 -2.06 25.27
N GLN A 133 -6.53 -2.70 25.58
CA GLN A 133 -5.27 -2.00 25.79
C GLN A 133 -4.71 -1.41 24.51
N GLY A 134 -4.68 -2.18 23.42
CA GLY A 134 -4.26 -1.70 22.11
C GLY A 134 -5.17 -0.59 21.58
N GLN A 135 -6.48 -0.78 21.69
CA GLN A 135 -7.48 0.21 21.29
C GLN A 135 -7.34 1.53 22.07
N ARG A 136 -7.10 1.47 23.39
CA ARG A 136 -6.84 2.67 24.20
C ARG A 136 -5.59 3.42 23.75
N ARG A 137 -4.53 2.67 23.40
CA ARG A 137 -3.30 3.26 22.86
C ARG A 137 -3.54 3.98 21.54
N ALA A 138 -4.25 3.33 20.62
CA ALA A 138 -4.61 3.92 19.35
C ALA A 138 -5.44 5.21 19.53
N LEU A 139 -6.49 5.18 20.35
CA LEU A 139 -7.33 6.34 20.63
C LEU A 139 -6.56 7.47 21.36
N ALA A 140 -5.64 7.15 22.26
CA ALA A 140 -4.81 8.14 22.93
C ALA A 140 -3.86 8.82 21.96
N SER A 141 -3.21 8.07 21.07
CA SER A 141 -2.35 8.61 20.01
C SER A 141 -3.14 9.55 19.10
N GLN A 142 -4.33 9.10 18.61
CA GLN A 142 -5.23 9.89 17.78
C GLN A 142 -5.69 11.18 18.48
N LYS A 143 -6.16 11.10 19.74
CA LYS A 143 -6.62 12.24 20.55
C LYS A 143 -5.55 13.33 20.67
N ASN A 144 -4.29 12.92 20.82
CA ASN A 144 -3.18 13.82 21.06
C ASN A 144 -2.49 14.34 19.78
N ALA A 145 -2.76 13.71 18.64
CA ALA A 145 -2.26 14.16 17.34
C ALA A 145 -2.70 15.62 17.08
N LEU A 146 -1.81 16.40 16.47
CA LEU A 146 -2.12 17.76 16.04
C LEU A 146 -2.94 17.75 14.75
N GLY A 147 -2.55 16.92 13.79
CA GLY A 147 -3.25 16.69 12.53
C GLY A 147 -4.42 15.70 12.68
N ILE A 148 -5.16 15.51 11.61
CA ILE A 148 -6.21 14.51 11.50
C ILE A 148 -5.57 13.17 11.16
N THR A 149 -5.53 12.27 12.12
CA THR A 149 -4.88 10.95 12.00
C THR A 149 -5.81 9.89 12.57
N ASN A 150 -6.02 8.80 11.86
CA ASN A 150 -6.64 7.59 12.41
C ASN A 150 -5.54 6.60 12.81
N VAL A 151 -5.68 6.02 13.99
CA VAL A 151 -4.70 5.08 14.53
C VAL A 151 -5.39 3.77 14.88
N VAL A 152 -4.86 2.66 14.39
CA VAL A 152 -5.35 1.30 14.66
C VAL A 152 -4.21 0.47 15.22
N SER A 153 -4.42 -0.19 16.33
CA SER A 153 -3.38 -1.04 16.94
C SER A 153 -3.39 -2.45 16.37
N ALA A 154 -2.22 -3.12 16.42
CA ALA A 154 -2.07 -4.51 16.01
C ALA A 154 -3.01 -5.48 16.75
N ASP A 155 -3.38 -5.17 17.99
CA ASP A 155 -4.35 -6.00 18.74
C ASP A 155 -5.76 -5.90 18.15
N GLN A 156 -6.07 -4.81 17.44
CA GLN A 156 -7.31 -4.69 16.67
C GLN A 156 -7.18 -5.37 15.29
N VAL A 157 -6.00 -5.29 14.68
CA VAL A 157 -5.64 -5.95 13.42
C VAL A 157 -5.44 -7.45 13.64
N GLY A 158 -4.64 -7.87 14.60
CA GLY A 158 -4.28 -9.26 14.84
C GLY A 158 -5.32 -10.09 15.61
N LYS A 159 -6.51 -9.55 15.91
CA LYS A 159 -7.70 -10.34 16.32
C LYS A 159 -8.49 -10.86 15.12
N PHE A 160 -8.21 -10.31 13.98
CA PHE A 160 -8.62 -10.86 12.73
C PHE A 160 -7.44 -11.66 12.19
N PRO A 161 -7.65 -12.76 11.55
CA PRO A 161 -6.63 -13.46 10.81
C PRO A 161 -6.36 -12.76 9.48
N ASP A 162 -6.24 -11.43 9.53
CA ASP A 162 -5.79 -10.67 8.40
C ASP A 162 -4.40 -11.19 8.04
N SER A 163 -4.29 -11.84 6.90
CA SER A 163 -3.04 -12.42 6.44
C SER A 163 -2.02 -11.33 6.13
N ASN A 164 -2.50 -10.17 5.72
CA ASN A 164 -1.70 -9.01 5.31
C ASN A 164 -2.28 -7.69 5.87
N ILE A 165 -1.54 -6.61 5.68
CA ILE A 165 -1.91 -5.28 6.16
C ILE A 165 -3.06 -4.67 5.36
N GLY A 166 -3.20 -4.98 4.07
CA GLY A 166 -4.27 -4.46 3.23
C GLY A 166 -5.65 -4.80 3.79
N ASP A 167 -5.85 -6.05 4.21
CA ASP A 167 -7.11 -6.48 4.84
C ASP A 167 -7.43 -5.75 6.14
N ALA A 168 -6.41 -5.37 6.89
CA ALA A 168 -6.57 -4.58 8.10
C ALA A 168 -7.00 -3.14 7.83
N LEU A 169 -6.50 -2.56 6.73
CA LEU A 169 -6.77 -1.18 6.34
C LEU A 169 -8.22 -0.92 5.97
N LYS A 170 -8.91 -1.88 5.35
CA LYS A 170 -10.32 -1.73 4.92
C LYS A 170 -11.27 -1.31 6.03
N ARG A 171 -10.88 -1.46 7.30
CA ARG A 171 -11.70 -1.10 8.46
C ARG A 171 -11.49 0.31 8.96
N ILE A 172 -10.53 1.04 8.39
CA ILE A 172 -10.22 2.42 8.82
C ILE A 172 -11.12 3.40 8.06
N SER A 173 -11.67 4.38 8.77
CA SER A 173 -12.53 5.41 8.16
C SER A 173 -11.81 6.14 7.03
N GLY A 174 -12.47 6.27 5.88
CA GLY A 174 -11.95 6.92 4.69
C GLY A 174 -10.88 6.12 3.95
N ILE A 175 -10.77 4.83 4.22
CA ILE A 175 -9.89 3.92 3.47
C ILE A 175 -10.74 2.94 2.65
N ASN A 176 -10.40 2.82 1.39
CA ASN A 176 -10.78 1.74 0.50
C ASN A 176 -9.53 0.92 0.16
N VAL A 177 -9.70 -0.32 -0.28
CA VAL A 177 -8.62 -1.17 -0.77
C VAL A 177 -9.02 -1.81 -2.08
N GLN A 178 -8.11 -1.82 -3.04
CA GLN A 178 -8.24 -2.61 -4.25
C GLN A 178 -7.74 -4.02 -3.97
N TYR A 179 -8.49 -4.99 -4.45
CA TYR A 179 -8.17 -6.41 -4.36
C TYR A 179 -7.54 -6.86 -5.67
N ASP A 180 -6.59 -7.75 -5.53
CA ASP A 180 -6.00 -8.49 -6.63
C ASP A 180 -5.71 -9.91 -6.14
N GLN A 181 -5.99 -10.92 -6.97
CA GLN A 181 -5.84 -12.34 -6.62
C GLN A 181 -6.40 -12.69 -5.23
N GLY A 182 -7.55 -12.07 -4.88
CA GLY A 182 -8.27 -12.29 -3.61
C GLY A 182 -7.60 -11.73 -2.37
N GLU A 183 -6.59 -10.89 -2.48
CA GLU A 183 -5.92 -10.20 -1.38
C GLU A 183 -6.00 -8.68 -1.56
N ALA A 184 -6.07 -7.94 -0.45
CA ALA A 184 -6.08 -6.48 -0.48
C ALA A 184 -4.67 -5.95 -0.78
N ARG A 185 -4.44 -5.47 -2.00
CA ARG A 185 -3.13 -5.12 -2.54
C ARG A 185 -2.79 -3.64 -2.38
N PHE A 186 -3.68 -2.73 -2.77
CA PHE A 186 -3.43 -1.29 -2.72
C PHE A 186 -4.42 -0.56 -1.84
N GLY A 187 -3.92 0.42 -1.06
CA GLY A 187 -4.73 1.24 -0.18
C GLY A 187 -5.04 2.62 -0.78
N GLN A 188 -6.31 2.96 -0.83
CA GLN A 188 -6.83 4.24 -1.31
C GLN A 188 -7.33 5.08 -0.13
N VAL A 189 -6.93 6.34 -0.03
CA VAL A 189 -7.30 7.22 1.06
C VAL A 189 -8.25 8.32 0.56
N ARG A 190 -9.44 8.43 1.18
CA ARG A 190 -10.41 9.51 0.92
C ARG A 190 -10.86 9.63 -0.54
N GLY A 191 -11.06 8.49 -1.21
CA GLY A 191 -11.51 8.47 -2.59
C GLY A 191 -10.50 9.07 -3.58
N THR A 192 -9.21 8.93 -3.33
CA THR A 192 -8.16 9.16 -4.31
C THR A 192 -7.57 7.83 -4.74
N SER A 193 -7.03 7.75 -5.95
CA SER A 193 -6.35 6.54 -6.43
C SER A 193 -5.19 6.15 -5.52
N ALA A 194 -4.72 4.92 -5.63
CA ALA A 194 -3.59 4.42 -4.85
C ALA A 194 -2.31 5.24 -5.13
N ASP A 195 -2.10 5.70 -6.36
CA ASP A 195 -0.95 6.53 -6.78
C ASP A 195 -0.89 7.89 -6.05
N MET A 196 -2.04 8.38 -5.59
CA MET A 196 -2.15 9.62 -4.82
C MET A 196 -2.00 9.42 -3.30
N SER A 197 -1.71 8.19 -2.86
CA SER A 197 -1.55 7.83 -1.44
C SER A 197 -0.13 7.33 -1.17
N SER A 198 0.41 7.60 0.01
CA SER A 198 1.76 7.19 0.40
C SER A 198 1.73 6.07 1.43
N VAL A 199 2.51 5.03 1.23
CA VAL A 199 2.74 3.97 2.22
C VAL A 199 4.16 4.08 2.77
N THR A 200 4.28 4.10 4.10
CA THR A 200 5.57 4.21 4.79
C THR A 200 5.72 3.14 5.85
N ILE A 201 6.94 2.69 6.09
CA ILE A 201 7.30 1.84 7.24
C ILE A 201 8.16 2.69 8.19
N ASN A 202 7.70 2.87 9.43
CA ASN A 202 8.37 3.71 10.44
C ASN A 202 8.65 5.16 9.97
N GLY A 203 7.81 5.68 9.06
CA GLY A 203 7.93 7.02 8.48
C GLY A 203 8.86 7.11 7.26
N ASN A 204 9.35 5.99 6.73
CA ASN A 204 10.10 5.94 5.49
C ASN A 204 9.22 5.34 4.38
N ARG A 205 9.13 5.99 3.22
CA ARG A 205 8.41 5.44 2.07
C ARG A 205 9.06 4.11 1.66
N VAL A 206 8.24 3.14 1.28
CA VAL A 206 8.68 1.84 0.77
C VAL A 206 8.72 1.92 -0.76
N PRO A 207 9.74 1.36 -1.44
CA PRO A 207 9.75 1.23 -2.89
C PRO A 207 8.70 0.22 -3.38
N SER A 208 8.32 0.31 -4.66
CA SER A 208 7.45 -0.66 -5.34
C SER A 208 8.26 -1.83 -5.89
N ALA A 209 7.73 -3.04 -5.78
CA ALA A 209 8.30 -4.22 -6.42
C ALA A 209 7.99 -4.27 -7.93
N GLU A 210 6.86 -3.69 -8.36
CA GLU A 210 6.38 -3.71 -9.74
C GLU A 210 6.99 -2.61 -10.60
N GLY A 211 7.10 -2.84 -11.92
CA GLY A 211 7.72 -1.96 -12.91
C GLY A 211 6.92 -0.67 -13.11
N GLU A 212 5.68 -0.82 -13.43
CA GLU A 212 4.81 0.24 -13.92
C GLU A 212 4.21 1.16 -12.86
N THR A 213 4.32 0.83 -11.59
CA THR A 213 3.69 1.60 -10.51
C THR A 213 4.67 2.06 -9.43
N ARG A 214 4.32 3.16 -8.74
CA ARG A 214 4.96 3.61 -7.49
C ARG A 214 4.23 3.09 -6.24
N ASN A 215 3.15 2.33 -6.42
CA ASN A 215 2.32 1.83 -5.33
C ASN A 215 3.01 0.72 -4.56
N VAL A 216 2.81 0.71 -3.26
CA VAL A 216 3.37 -0.32 -2.37
C VAL A 216 2.35 -1.44 -2.21
N GLN A 217 2.77 -2.66 -2.52
CA GLN A 217 1.97 -3.86 -2.35
C GLN A 217 1.82 -4.18 -0.86
N LEU A 218 0.64 -3.94 -0.30
CA LEU A 218 0.33 -4.16 1.13
C LEU A 218 0.23 -5.63 1.48
N ASP A 219 -0.09 -6.47 0.52
CA ASP A 219 -0.15 -7.93 0.63
C ASP A 219 1.23 -8.56 0.87
N LEU A 220 2.34 -7.88 0.55
CA LEU A 220 3.69 -8.30 0.89
C LEU A 220 4.03 -8.18 2.38
N ILE A 221 3.25 -7.39 3.15
CA ILE A 221 3.58 -7.04 4.52
C ILE A 221 2.67 -7.78 5.49
N PRO A 222 3.18 -8.77 6.27
CA PRO A 222 2.38 -9.51 7.23
C PRO A 222 1.87 -8.62 8.37
N ALA A 223 0.61 -8.79 8.72
CA ALA A 223 -0.04 -7.99 9.76
C ALA A 223 0.58 -8.22 11.15
N ASP A 224 1.15 -9.39 11.42
CA ASP A 224 1.74 -9.75 12.71
C ASP A 224 3.08 -9.06 13.01
N MET A 225 3.74 -8.42 12.03
CA MET A 225 4.97 -7.63 12.21
C MET A 225 4.71 -6.17 12.58
N ILE A 226 3.49 -5.70 12.37
CA ILE A 226 3.11 -4.31 12.61
C ILE A 226 2.54 -4.16 14.01
N GLN A 227 2.92 -3.09 14.70
CA GLN A 227 2.41 -2.72 16.01
C GLN A 227 1.21 -1.78 15.91
N THR A 228 1.26 -0.85 14.97
CA THR A 228 0.26 0.20 14.80
C THR A 228 0.19 0.63 13.34
N ILE A 229 -1.01 0.85 12.83
CA ILE A 229 -1.24 1.50 11.55
C ILE A 229 -1.70 2.93 11.85
N GLU A 230 -1.01 3.91 11.30
CA GLU A 230 -1.36 5.33 11.41
C GLU A 230 -1.72 5.86 10.02
N VAL A 231 -2.95 6.30 9.84
CA VAL A 231 -3.39 6.95 8.61
C VAL A 231 -3.43 8.45 8.85
N ASN A 232 -2.43 9.14 8.32
CA ASN A 232 -2.30 10.59 8.39
C ASN A 232 -3.05 11.21 7.21
N LYS A 233 -4.23 11.73 7.46
CA LYS A 233 -5.08 12.38 6.45
C LYS A 233 -4.67 13.83 6.17
N VAL A 234 -3.84 14.38 7.06
CA VAL A 234 -3.25 15.71 6.94
C VAL A 234 -1.74 15.58 7.10
N VAL A 235 -1.00 16.00 6.09
CA VAL A 235 0.46 15.94 6.02
C VAL A 235 1.06 17.20 6.63
N THR A 236 2.06 17.02 7.51
CA THR A 236 2.81 18.14 8.12
C THR A 236 4.14 18.35 7.39
N PRO A 237 4.77 19.56 7.49
CA PRO A 237 5.99 19.87 6.73
C PRO A 237 7.18 18.95 6.98
N ASP A 238 7.23 18.26 8.11
CA ASP A 238 8.25 17.27 8.48
C ASP A 238 8.00 15.86 7.87
N MET A 239 6.86 15.65 7.17
CA MET A 239 6.51 14.44 6.42
C MET A 239 6.81 14.62 4.94
N ASP A 240 6.93 13.52 4.20
CA ASP A 240 6.99 13.54 2.74
C ASP A 240 5.66 14.02 2.15
N ALA A 241 5.71 14.78 1.08
CA ALA A 241 4.55 15.49 0.55
C ALA A 241 3.76 14.70 -0.50
N ASP A 242 4.29 13.59 -0.99
CA ASP A 242 3.66 12.74 -1.99
C ASP A 242 2.54 11.87 -1.37
N ALA A 243 1.46 12.53 -0.95
CA ALA A 243 0.33 11.96 -0.22
C ALA A 243 -0.93 12.82 -0.38
N ILE A 244 -1.45 12.95 -1.60
CA ILE A 244 -2.68 13.74 -1.87
C ILE A 244 -3.86 13.19 -1.08
N GLY A 245 -4.08 11.87 -1.11
CA GLY A 245 -5.09 11.20 -0.30
C GLY A 245 -4.76 11.24 1.18
N GLY A 246 -3.55 10.86 1.50
CA GLY A 246 -3.00 10.75 2.85
C GLY A 246 -1.80 9.79 2.89
N SER A 247 -1.20 9.65 4.07
CA SER A 247 -0.07 8.74 4.29
C SER A 247 -0.46 7.61 5.25
N ILE A 248 -0.24 6.38 4.84
CA ILE A 248 -0.40 5.16 5.62
C ILE A 248 0.96 4.80 6.21
N ASN A 249 1.15 4.98 7.51
CA ASN A 249 2.39 4.65 8.20
C ASN A 249 2.26 3.34 8.98
N LEU A 250 3.03 2.35 8.59
CA LEU A 250 3.10 1.04 9.21
C LEU A 250 4.22 1.04 10.25
N VAL A 251 3.83 1.05 11.50
CA VAL A 251 4.79 1.08 12.60
C VAL A 251 5.10 -0.33 13.05
N THR A 252 6.33 -0.77 12.89
CA THR A 252 6.79 -2.10 13.29
C THR A 252 6.86 -2.24 14.81
N LYS A 253 6.85 -3.48 15.32
CA LYS A 253 6.99 -3.75 16.75
C LYS A 253 8.30 -3.20 17.30
N ASN A 254 8.23 -2.60 18.48
CA ASN A 254 9.39 -2.07 19.20
C ASN A 254 9.80 -3.02 20.33
N SER A 255 11.05 -2.90 20.82
CA SER A 255 11.54 -3.69 21.94
C SER A 255 10.67 -3.47 23.18
N PRO A 256 10.23 -4.54 23.87
CA PRO A 256 9.36 -4.45 25.03
C PRO A 256 10.16 -4.00 26.27
N TYR A 257 9.46 -3.60 27.31
CA TYR A 257 10.06 -3.28 28.61
C TYR A 257 10.29 -4.55 29.45
N LYS A 258 9.50 -5.59 29.24
CA LYS A 258 9.63 -6.93 29.85
C LYS A 258 9.72 -7.98 28.77
N ARG A 259 10.31 -9.13 29.13
CA ARG A 259 10.37 -10.27 28.22
C ARG A 259 8.98 -10.60 27.65
N PHE A 260 8.94 -10.79 26.35
CA PHE A 260 7.75 -11.08 25.57
C PHE A 260 8.03 -12.18 24.55
N ILE A 261 7.28 -13.26 24.60
CA ILE A 261 7.40 -14.38 23.66
C ILE A 261 6.02 -14.69 23.13
N THR A 262 5.88 -14.81 21.82
CA THR A 262 4.64 -15.27 21.20
C THR A 262 4.95 -16.29 20.13
N ALA A 263 4.20 -17.39 20.11
CA ALA A 263 4.21 -18.39 19.04
C ALA A 263 2.79 -18.55 18.51
N THR A 264 2.66 -18.62 17.19
CA THR A 264 1.39 -18.82 16.48
C THR A 264 1.53 -19.98 15.52
N ALA A 265 0.53 -20.86 15.49
CA ALA A 265 0.39 -21.91 14.49
C ALA A 265 -1.08 -21.93 14.04
N GLY A 266 -1.30 -21.87 12.73
CA GLY A 266 -2.62 -21.87 12.14
C GLY A 266 -2.67 -22.68 10.84
N THR A 267 -3.86 -23.08 10.47
CA THR A 267 -4.18 -23.76 9.22
C THR A 267 -5.53 -23.29 8.73
N GLY A 268 -5.82 -23.48 7.47
CA GLY A 268 -7.10 -23.16 6.86
C GLY A 268 -7.35 -24.02 5.64
N TYR A 269 -8.47 -23.82 5.01
CA TYR A 269 -8.88 -24.54 3.81
C TYR A 269 -9.38 -23.57 2.75
N ASN A 270 -8.92 -23.77 1.52
CA ASN A 270 -9.36 -23.06 0.35
C ASN A 270 -10.19 -24.01 -0.53
N ALA A 271 -11.45 -23.66 -0.77
CA ALA A 271 -12.38 -24.50 -1.52
C ALA A 271 -12.08 -24.55 -3.02
N VAL A 272 -11.45 -23.52 -3.58
CA VAL A 272 -11.10 -23.46 -5.02
C VAL A 272 -9.96 -24.40 -5.33
N SER A 273 -8.87 -24.32 -4.57
CA SER A 273 -7.69 -25.18 -4.76
C SER A 273 -7.81 -26.57 -4.12
N ASP A 274 -8.83 -26.80 -3.28
CA ASP A 274 -9.02 -28.01 -2.47
C ASP A 274 -7.78 -28.37 -1.62
N LYS A 275 -7.12 -27.35 -1.07
CA LYS A 275 -5.87 -27.51 -0.32
C LYS A 275 -5.91 -26.80 1.03
N MET A 276 -5.07 -27.29 1.95
CA MET A 276 -4.88 -26.69 3.27
C MET A 276 -3.74 -25.67 3.24
N ASN A 277 -3.92 -24.54 3.93
CA ASN A 277 -2.86 -23.57 4.17
C ASN A 277 -2.11 -23.83 5.48
N LEU A 278 -0.96 -23.18 5.68
CA LEU A 278 -0.15 -23.21 6.89
C LEU A 278 0.37 -21.82 7.24
N ASN A 279 0.13 -21.40 8.50
CA ASN A 279 0.61 -20.13 9.03
C ASN A 279 1.41 -20.37 10.32
N LEU A 280 2.66 -19.93 10.36
CA LEU A 280 3.53 -20.02 11.52
C LEU A 280 4.11 -18.66 11.86
N GLY A 281 4.13 -18.30 13.14
CA GLY A 281 4.71 -17.03 13.59
C GLY A 281 5.44 -17.20 14.92
N PHE A 282 6.57 -16.51 15.07
CA PHE A 282 7.31 -16.45 16.32
C PHE A 282 7.82 -15.04 16.56
N THR A 283 7.64 -14.53 17.78
CA THR A 283 8.16 -13.24 18.19
C THR A 283 8.85 -13.36 19.55
N TYR A 284 10.06 -12.82 19.66
CA TYR A 284 10.81 -12.71 20.90
C TYR A 284 11.20 -11.27 21.15
N GLY A 285 11.01 -10.79 22.37
CA GLY A 285 11.46 -9.48 22.81
C GLY A 285 11.97 -9.50 24.24
N ASP A 286 13.06 -8.78 24.50
CA ASP A 286 13.66 -8.67 25.84
C ASP A 286 14.55 -7.41 25.94
N ARG A 287 15.03 -7.12 27.16
CA ARG A 287 16.03 -6.10 27.41
C ARG A 287 17.24 -6.68 28.14
N PHE A 288 18.42 -6.12 27.82
CA PHE A 288 19.72 -6.58 28.29
C PHE A 288 20.53 -5.42 28.87
N PHE A 289 21.59 -5.71 29.58
CA PHE A 289 22.56 -4.74 30.13
C PHE A 289 21.89 -3.64 31.00
N ASN A 290 21.13 -4.09 32.01
CA ASN A 290 20.33 -3.19 32.87
C ASN A 290 19.38 -2.30 32.07
N ASP A 291 18.62 -2.93 31.18
CA ASP A 291 17.59 -2.34 30.30
C ASP A 291 18.11 -1.32 29.26
N LYS A 292 19.44 -1.24 29.08
CA LYS A 292 20.04 -0.32 28.11
C LYS A 292 19.89 -0.77 26.66
N LEU A 293 19.91 -2.07 26.41
CA LEU A 293 19.74 -2.64 25.06
C LEU A 293 18.41 -3.39 24.98
N GLY A 294 17.50 -2.91 24.16
CA GLY A 294 16.26 -3.58 23.84
C GLY A 294 16.38 -4.35 22.53
N LEU A 295 15.75 -5.51 22.46
CA LEU A 295 15.65 -6.38 21.29
C LEU A 295 14.19 -6.78 21.07
N MET A 296 13.74 -6.75 19.82
CA MET A 296 12.53 -7.42 19.33
C MET A 296 12.84 -8.09 18.00
N ALA A 297 12.56 -9.38 17.90
CA ALA A 297 12.71 -10.14 16.67
C ALA A 297 11.43 -10.91 16.37
N SER A 298 10.98 -10.90 15.12
CA SER A 298 9.82 -11.68 14.66
C SER A 298 10.15 -12.43 13.38
N VAL A 299 9.60 -13.63 13.26
CA VAL A 299 9.64 -14.46 12.06
C VAL A 299 8.22 -14.93 11.75
N SER A 300 7.83 -14.87 10.48
CA SER A 300 6.55 -15.38 9.99
C SER A 300 6.78 -16.23 8.73
N TYR A 301 6.05 -17.31 8.63
CA TYR A 301 5.97 -18.19 7.48
C TYR A 301 4.52 -18.47 7.14
N GLN A 302 4.15 -18.29 5.89
CA GLN A 302 2.82 -18.61 5.37
C GLN A 302 2.96 -19.40 4.08
N ASN A 303 2.15 -20.46 3.95
CA ASN A 303 1.94 -21.17 2.68
C ASN A 303 0.43 -21.21 2.44
N ASN A 304 0.00 -20.52 1.39
CA ASN A 304 -1.41 -20.35 1.05
C ASN A 304 -1.67 -20.82 -0.38
N PRO A 305 -2.07 -22.11 -0.58
CA PRO A 305 -2.57 -22.57 -1.86
C PRO A 305 -3.91 -21.86 -2.12
N ALA A 306 -3.99 -21.14 -3.21
CA ALA A 306 -5.15 -20.38 -3.66
C ALA A 306 -5.50 -20.79 -5.11
N GLY A 307 -6.51 -20.16 -5.65
CA GLY A 307 -6.94 -20.29 -7.03
C GLY A 307 -8.18 -19.46 -7.26
N SER A 308 -8.56 -19.31 -8.50
CA SER A 308 -9.78 -18.61 -8.92
C SER A 308 -10.43 -19.24 -10.12
N ASP A 309 -11.73 -19.02 -10.24
CA ASP A 309 -12.52 -19.20 -11.45
C ASP A 309 -12.86 -17.84 -12.01
N ASP A 310 -12.51 -17.63 -13.25
CA ASP A 310 -12.62 -16.32 -13.88
C ASP A 310 -13.30 -16.41 -15.25
N VAL A 311 -14.08 -15.39 -15.58
CA VAL A 311 -14.67 -15.19 -16.91
C VAL A 311 -14.41 -13.74 -17.28
N GLU A 312 -13.79 -13.51 -18.45
CA GLU A 312 -13.52 -12.18 -18.97
C GLU A 312 -14.20 -11.96 -20.32
N MET A 313 -14.48 -10.71 -20.64
CA MET A 313 -15.21 -10.30 -21.83
C MET A 313 -14.78 -8.90 -22.25
N ALA A 314 -14.43 -8.75 -23.51
CA ALA A 314 -14.32 -7.44 -24.15
C ALA A 314 -15.55 -7.22 -25.05
N TYR A 315 -16.05 -5.99 -25.03
CA TYR A 315 -17.22 -5.61 -25.83
C TYR A 315 -16.83 -4.55 -26.82
N GLU A 316 -17.26 -4.78 -28.07
CA GLU A 316 -17.11 -3.84 -29.15
C GLU A 316 -18.46 -3.41 -29.69
N MET A 317 -18.47 -2.37 -30.53
CA MET A 317 -19.68 -1.81 -31.14
C MET A 317 -19.44 -1.65 -32.64
N ASP A 318 -20.32 -2.28 -33.44
CA ASP A 318 -20.26 -2.14 -34.87
C ASP A 318 -20.71 -0.73 -35.35
N ASP A 319 -20.52 -0.41 -36.63
CA ASP A 319 -20.91 0.86 -37.24
C ASP A 319 -22.41 1.17 -37.13
N ASP A 320 -23.27 0.17 -36.96
CA ASP A 320 -24.72 0.29 -36.76
C ASP A 320 -25.10 0.50 -35.29
N GLY A 321 -24.15 0.44 -34.38
CA GLY A 321 -24.32 0.61 -32.93
C GLY A 321 -24.76 -0.67 -32.21
N ASN A 322 -24.59 -1.84 -32.79
CA ASN A 322 -24.87 -3.11 -32.14
C ASN A 322 -23.64 -3.56 -31.35
N VAL A 323 -23.85 -3.95 -30.10
CA VAL A 323 -22.80 -4.44 -29.21
C VAL A 323 -22.60 -5.93 -29.41
N TYR A 324 -21.36 -6.37 -29.59
CA TYR A 324 -20.98 -7.77 -29.69
C TYR A 324 -19.83 -8.08 -28.70
N LEU A 325 -19.53 -9.36 -28.52
CA LEU A 325 -18.33 -9.79 -27.76
C LEU A 325 -17.17 -9.88 -28.74
N ASP A 326 -16.18 -9.05 -28.56
CA ASP A 326 -14.93 -9.13 -29.29
C ASP A 326 -14.07 -10.26 -28.75
N GLU A 327 -13.92 -10.31 -27.43
CA GLU A 327 -13.21 -11.38 -26.75
C GLU A 327 -14.06 -11.98 -25.64
N TYR A 328 -14.00 -13.28 -25.50
CA TYR A 328 -14.70 -14.03 -24.46
C TYR A 328 -13.81 -15.14 -23.92
N GLU A 329 -13.52 -15.10 -22.64
CA GLU A 329 -12.56 -15.98 -22.00
C GLU A 329 -13.13 -16.71 -20.79
N ILE A 330 -12.70 -17.97 -20.61
CA ILE A 330 -12.91 -18.79 -19.41
C ILE A 330 -11.55 -19.18 -18.88
N ARG A 331 -11.23 -18.76 -17.63
CA ARG A 331 -9.91 -18.93 -17.03
C ARG A 331 -9.99 -19.70 -15.73
N GLN A 332 -8.96 -20.49 -15.46
CA GLN A 332 -8.72 -21.13 -14.17
C GLN A 332 -7.31 -20.82 -13.71
N TYR A 333 -7.16 -20.32 -12.47
CA TYR A 333 -5.88 -20.06 -11.85
C TYR A 333 -5.63 -21.03 -10.70
N TYR A 334 -4.40 -21.52 -10.62
CA TYR A 334 -3.87 -22.29 -9.50
C TYR A 334 -2.62 -21.60 -8.99
N VAL A 335 -2.68 -21.02 -7.79
CA VAL A 335 -1.60 -20.26 -7.19
C VAL A 335 -1.18 -20.92 -5.88
N THR A 336 0.13 -21.10 -5.67
CA THR A 336 0.68 -21.44 -4.37
C THR A 336 1.54 -20.29 -3.89
N ARG A 337 1.05 -19.55 -2.90
CA ARG A 337 1.70 -18.35 -2.35
C ARG A 337 2.45 -18.66 -1.07
N GLU A 338 3.77 -18.59 -1.09
CA GLU A 338 4.62 -18.72 0.09
C GLU A 338 5.17 -17.36 0.51
N ARG A 339 4.99 -16.99 1.80
CA ARG A 339 5.58 -15.79 2.38
C ARG A 339 6.52 -16.13 3.52
N GLN A 340 7.67 -15.47 3.52
CA GLN A 340 8.66 -15.52 4.60
C GLN A 340 8.98 -14.09 5.00
N SER A 341 8.81 -13.78 6.28
CA SER A 341 9.01 -12.42 6.75
C SER A 341 9.82 -12.41 8.03
N TYR A 342 10.75 -11.46 8.13
CA TYR A 342 11.65 -11.28 9.26
C TYR A 342 11.66 -9.83 9.68
N SER A 343 11.57 -9.56 10.98
CA SER A 343 11.75 -8.21 11.49
C SER A 343 12.67 -8.19 12.70
N LEU A 344 13.47 -7.14 12.81
CA LEU A 344 14.39 -6.89 13.91
C LEU A 344 14.31 -5.43 14.34
N ALA A 345 14.08 -5.19 15.62
CA ALA A 345 14.21 -3.88 16.21
C ALA A 345 15.16 -3.91 17.39
N LEU A 346 16.12 -2.99 17.40
CA LEU A 346 17.07 -2.76 18.47
C LEU A 346 16.95 -1.33 18.93
N ASP A 347 16.95 -1.08 20.24
CA ASP A 347 17.13 0.24 20.80
C ASP A 347 18.26 0.22 21.85
N TRP A 348 19.17 1.17 21.73
CA TRP A 348 20.30 1.30 22.66
C TRP A 348 20.29 2.66 23.34
N ILE A 349 20.05 2.66 24.65
CA ILE A 349 20.14 3.81 25.52
C ILE A 349 21.59 3.97 25.98
N ILE A 350 22.37 4.81 25.27
CA ILE A 350 23.77 5.07 25.60
C ILE A 350 23.85 5.75 26.96
N ASN A 351 23.08 6.82 27.12
CA ASN A 351 22.90 7.57 28.37
C ASN A 351 21.59 8.36 28.33
N GLU A 352 21.36 9.23 29.32
CA GLU A 352 20.13 10.01 29.48
C GLU A 352 19.84 10.93 28.30
N ASN A 353 20.84 11.31 27.51
CA ASN A 353 20.72 12.27 26.42
C ASN A 353 20.84 11.66 25.04
N HIS A 354 21.33 10.43 24.93
CA HIS A 354 21.68 9.81 23.65
C HIS A 354 21.11 8.41 23.55
N LYS A 355 20.34 8.16 22.50
CA LYS A 355 19.87 6.83 22.13
C LYS A 355 20.08 6.58 20.64
N LEU A 356 20.29 5.31 20.30
CA LEU A 356 20.32 4.80 18.92
C LEU A 356 19.22 3.77 18.77
N ASP A 357 18.68 3.66 17.57
CA ASP A 357 17.74 2.63 17.20
C ASP A 357 18.08 2.06 15.82
N PHE A 358 17.85 0.77 15.68
CA PHE A 358 17.92 0.06 14.40
C PHE A 358 16.62 -0.69 14.20
N LYS A 359 16.06 -0.59 13.00
CA LYS A 359 14.89 -1.35 12.58
C LYS A 359 15.14 -1.95 11.21
N GLY A 360 14.81 -3.21 11.07
CA GLY A 360 14.90 -3.92 9.81
C GLY A 360 13.68 -4.80 9.59
N ILE A 361 13.20 -4.82 8.36
CA ILE A 361 12.18 -5.76 7.87
C ILE A 361 12.67 -6.35 6.55
N PHE A 362 12.40 -7.63 6.36
CA PHE A 362 12.64 -8.35 5.11
C PHE A 362 11.43 -9.26 4.85
N ASN A 363 10.81 -9.10 3.70
CA ASN A 363 9.72 -9.95 3.23
C ASN A 363 10.11 -10.58 1.91
N ASN A 364 9.77 -11.85 1.73
CA ASN A 364 9.89 -12.60 0.49
C ASN A 364 8.55 -13.30 0.23
N ARG A 365 7.96 -13.07 -0.92
CA ARG A 365 6.80 -13.78 -1.46
C ARG A 365 7.23 -14.54 -2.70
N ASN A 366 6.87 -15.80 -2.78
CA ASN A 366 6.98 -16.61 -3.98
C ASN A 366 5.57 -17.05 -4.34
N ASP A 367 5.13 -16.74 -5.54
CA ASP A 367 3.88 -17.17 -6.13
C ASP A 367 4.19 -18.11 -7.29
N TRP A 368 3.83 -19.37 -7.13
CA TRP A 368 3.85 -20.34 -8.21
C TRP A 368 2.46 -20.43 -8.80
N GLU A 369 2.33 -20.03 -10.05
CA GLU A 369 1.06 -19.93 -10.75
C GLU A 369 1.03 -20.78 -12.02
N ASN A 370 -0.08 -21.48 -12.23
CA ASN A 370 -0.49 -22.02 -13.53
C ASN A 370 -1.85 -21.41 -13.88
N ARG A 371 -2.04 -21.11 -15.17
CA ARG A 371 -3.30 -20.63 -15.73
C ARG A 371 -3.68 -21.52 -16.89
N TYR A 372 -4.97 -21.81 -17.02
CA TYR A 372 -5.58 -22.42 -18.20
C TYR A 372 -6.65 -21.46 -18.69
N ARG A 373 -6.53 -21.07 -19.97
CA ARG A 373 -7.38 -20.06 -20.59
C ARG A 373 -7.95 -20.58 -21.89
N LEU A 374 -9.27 -20.54 -22.01
CA LEU A 374 -10.00 -20.73 -23.26
C LEU A 374 -10.48 -19.38 -23.73
N THR A 375 -9.96 -18.89 -24.84
CA THR A 375 -10.33 -17.62 -25.48
C THR A 375 -11.14 -17.88 -26.71
N ASN A 376 -12.20 -17.10 -26.96
CA ASN A 376 -12.88 -16.97 -28.21
C ASN A 376 -12.75 -15.51 -28.63
N LYS A 377 -11.97 -15.25 -29.71
CA LYS A 377 -11.69 -13.93 -30.26
C LYS A 377 -12.45 -13.74 -31.57
N PHE A 378 -13.11 -12.60 -31.72
CA PHE A 378 -13.86 -12.28 -32.93
C PHE A 378 -12.90 -12.13 -34.12
N MET A 379 -13.30 -12.71 -35.27
CA MET A 379 -12.54 -12.60 -36.52
C MET A 379 -13.11 -11.49 -37.39
N ASP A 380 -12.23 -10.71 -38.03
CA ASP A 380 -12.66 -9.67 -38.96
C ASP A 380 -13.54 -10.29 -40.06
N PRO A 381 -14.74 -9.71 -40.30
CA PRO A 381 -15.62 -10.20 -41.36
C PRO A 381 -14.96 -10.21 -42.73
N GLU A 382 -13.98 -9.38 -43.01
CA GLU A 382 -13.27 -9.37 -44.30
C GLU A 382 -12.49 -10.67 -44.53
N ASP A 383 -11.90 -11.22 -43.47
CA ASP A 383 -11.13 -12.47 -43.51
C ASP A 383 -12.00 -13.71 -43.65
N VAL A 384 -13.24 -13.63 -43.18
CA VAL A 384 -14.18 -14.79 -43.14
C VAL A 384 -15.37 -14.64 -44.12
N GLY A 385 -15.17 -13.89 -45.20
CA GLY A 385 -16.13 -13.78 -46.30
C GLY A 385 -17.40 -12.98 -45.94
N GLY A 386 -17.34 -12.07 -45.02
CA GLY A 386 -18.42 -11.20 -44.55
C GLY A 386 -19.29 -11.82 -43.45
N ALA A 387 -18.86 -12.89 -42.82
CA ALA A 387 -19.57 -13.48 -41.69
C ALA A 387 -19.29 -12.72 -40.40
N THR A 388 -20.32 -12.40 -39.59
CA THR A 388 -20.25 -11.65 -38.35
C THR A 388 -20.45 -12.52 -37.09
N ASP A 389 -20.19 -13.82 -37.21
CA ASP A 389 -20.39 -14.81 -36.16
C ASP A 389 -19.22 -15.79 -36.06
N ARG A 390 -18.06 -15.40 -36.54
CA ARG A 390 -16.84 -16.21 -36.61
C ARG A 390 -15.86 -15.77 -35.54
N TYR A 391 -15.25 -16.78 -34.91
CA TYR A 391 -14.31 -16.61 -33.81
C TYR A 391 -13.12 -17.55 -33.96
N GLU A 392 -11.96 -17.10 -33.55
CA GLU A 392 -10.85 -17.96 -33.21
C GLU A 392 -11.07 -18.54 -31.83
N MET A 393 -10.74 -19.81 -31.66
CA MET A 393 -10.83 -20.52 -30.39
C MET A 393 -9.42 -20.93 -29.96
N ILE A 394 -8.93 -20.36 -28.86
CA ILE A 394 -7.55 -20.52 -28.40
C ILE A 394 -7.53 -21.21 -27.05
N TYR A 395 -6.76 -22.29 -26.94
CA TYR A 395 -6.49 -23.00 -25.70
C TYR A 395 -5.06 -22.73 -25.25
N GLU A 396 -4.87 -21.93 -24.22
CA GLU A 396 -3.57 -21.51 -23.71
C GLU A 396 -3.29 -22.09 -22.32
N GLY A 397 -2.10 -22.65 -22.13
CA GLY A 397 -1.57 -23.09 -20.85
C GLY A 397 -0.37 -22.23 -20.42
N LYS A 398 -0.43 -21.69 -19.19
CA LYS A 398 0.69 -20.99 -18.54
C LYS A 398 1.43 -21.93 -17.60
N ALA A 399 2.76 -22.01 -17.74
CA ALA A 399 3.64 -22.81 -16.94
C ALA A 399 4.97 -22.08 -16.61
N GLY A 400 5.95 -22.78 -16.13
CA GLY A 400 7.33 -22.38 -15.97
C GLY A 400 8.22 -23.61 -16.01
N GLY A 401 9.53 -23.45 -16.02
CA GLY A 401 10.47 -24.54 -16.09
C GLY A 401 10.42 -25.50 -14.90
N PRO A 402 11.10 -26.65 -14.98
CA PRO A 402 11.09 -27.66 -13.93
C PRO A 402 11.67 -27.16 -12.60
N ASP A 403 12.64 -26.25 -12.64
CA ASP A 403 13.23 -25.61 -11.46
C ASP A 403 12.24 -24.70 -10.72
N GLN A 404 11.17 -24.26 -11.41
CA GLN A 404 10.05 -23.48 -10.90
C GLN A 404 8.81 -24.35 -10.61
N ARG A 405 8.96 -25.67 -10.47
CA ARG A 405 7.85 -26.62 -10.23
C ARG A 405 6.86 -26.71 -11.38
N ASN A 406 7.28 -26.44 -12.62
CA ASN A 406 6.45 -26.33 -13.82
C ASN A 406 5.31 -25.31 -13.66
N ALA A 407 5.61 -24.19 -12.98
CA ALA A 407 4.70 -23.08 -12.78
C ALA A 407 5.47 -21.77 -12.92
N ARG A 408 4.83 -20.71 -13.40
CA ARG A 408 5.40 -19.37 -13.35
C ARG A 408 5.76 -19.04 -11.90
N LEU A 409 6.99 -18.73 -11.63
CA LEU A 409 7.43 -18.22 -10.33
C LEU A 409 7.55 -16.71 -10.37
N GLU A 410 6.64 -16.00 -9.69
CA GLU A 410 6.80 -14.60 -9.36
C GLU A 410 7.37 -14.47 -7.96
N ARG A 411 8.58 -13.92 -7.86
CA ARG A 411 9.25 -13.71 -6.57
C ARG A 411 9.33 -12.23 -6.27
N GLN A 412 8.55 -11.78 -5.32
CA GLN A 412 8.61 -10.40 -4.84
C GLN A 412 9.30 -10.32 -3.48
N ARG A 413 10.20 -9.34 -3.34
CA ARG A 413 10.95 -9.07 -2.12
C ARG A 413 10.87 -7.61 -1.74
N THR A 414 10.68 -7.35 -0.46
CA THR A 414 10.72 -6.00 0.10
C THR A 414 11.59 -5.98 1.34
N MET A 415 12.54 -5.05 1.42
CA MET A 415 13.36 -4.84 2.60
C MET A 415 13.47 -3.35 2.92
N ASP A 416 13.47 -3.02 4.22
CA ASP A 416 13.78 -1.70 4.75
C ASP A 416 14.68 -1.85 5.97
N PHE A 417 15.82 -1.20 5.96
CA PHE A 417 16.76 -1.15 7.08
C PHE A 417 16.99 0.31 7.45
N THR A 418 16.65 0.67 8.67
CA THR A 418 16.76 2.03 9.18
C THR A 418 17.61 2.06 10.45
N LEU A 419 18.66 2.88 10.44
CA LEU A 419 19.44 3.26 11.62
C LEU A 419 19.07 4.70 12.00
N GLY A 420 18.72 4.93 13.26
CA GLY A 420 18.36 6.23 13.80
C GLY A 420 19.11 6.60 15.05
N GLY A 421 19.13 7.88 15.34
CA GLY A 421 19.66 8.40 16.59
C GLY A 421 18.87 9.60 17.07
N GLU A 422 18.70 9.68 18.39
CA GLU A 422 18.10 10.84 19.07
C GLU A 422 19.05 11.38 20.13
N HIS A 423 19.33 12.66 20.06
CA HIS A 423 20.30 13.32 20.90
C HIS A 423 19.71 14.60 21.49
N LEU A 424 19.94 14.81 22.77
CA LEU A 424 19.55 16.03 23.48
C LEU A 424 20.81 16.83 23.85
N PHE A 425 20.98 17.99 23.22
CA PHE A 425 22.08 18.93 23.50
C PHE A 425 21.53 20.18 24.24
N GLY A 426 21.48 20.09 25.56
CA GLY A 426 20.81 21.13 26.36
C GLY A 426 19.31 21.19 26.01
N ARG A 427 18.89 22.29 25.40
CA ARG A 427 17.49 22.44 24.92
C ARG A 427 17.24 21.97 23.48
N LEU A 428 18.29 21.75 22.70
CA LEU A 428 18.17 21.31 21.30
C LEU A 428 18.01 19.78 21.25
N LYS A 429 16.89 19.33 20.72
CA LYS A 429 16.73 17.93 20.34
C LYS A 429 17.14 17.78 18.88
N PHE A 430 18.01 16.82 18.61
CA PHE A 430 18.47 16.43 17.27
C PHE A 430 18.11 14.98 17.04
N ASP A 431 17.45 14.67 15.97
CA ASP A 431 17.23 13.31 15.49
C ASP A 431 17.69 13.16 14.05
N TRP A 432 18.19 11.99 13.72
CA TRP A 432 18.61 11.64 12.37
C TRP A 432 18.25 10.21 12.05
N LYS A 433 18.02 9.94 10.76
CA LYS A 433 17.79 8.58 10.23
C LYS A 433 18.58 8.40 8.95
N ALA A 434 19.18 7.21 8.80
CA ALA A 434 19.75 6.71 7.57
C ALA A 434 19.05 5.39 7.23
N SER A 435 18.50 5.25 6.04
CA SER A 435 17.82 4.03 5.64
C SER A 435 18.20 3.59 4.23
N TYR A 436 18.15 2.28 4.05
CA TYR A 436 18.24 1.59 2.78
C TYR A 436 17.00 0.72 2.62
N ALA A 437 16.27 0.91 1.53
CA ALA A 437 15.15 0.07 1.17
C ALA A 437 15.35 -0.49 -0.25
N LYS A 438 14.86 -1.69 -0.49
CA LYS A 438 14.82 -2.31 -1.81
C LYS A 438 13.51 -3.09 -1.94
N ALA A 439 12.86 -2.94 -3.09
CA ALA A 439 11.82 -3.84 -3.56
C ALA A 439 12.24 -4.43 -4.90
N SER A 440 11.81 -5.65 -5.19
CA SER A 440 12.10 -6.32 -6.46
C SER A 440 11.04 -7.36 -6.77
N GLU A 441 10.76 -7.51 -8.05
CA GLU A 441 10.07 -8.63 -8.66
C GLU A 441 11.04 -9.38 -9.55
N TYR A 442 10.95 -10.69 -9.56
CA TYR A 442 11.80 -11.55 -10.36
C TYR A 442 10.99 -12.76 -10.85
N ARG A 443 10.86 -12.88 -12.15
CA ARG A 443 10.26 -14.02 -12.85
C ARG A 443 11.35 -14.75 -13.63
N PRO A 444 11.95 -15.79 -13.08
CA PRO A 444 13.08 -16.50 -13.69
C PRO A 444 12.69 -17.29 -14.94
N ASN A 445 11.43 -17.56 -15.13
CA ASN A 445 10.89 -18.30 -16.28
C ASN A 445 9.37 -18.29 -16.23
N GLU A 446 8.76 -17.83 -17.30
CA GLU A 446 7.32 -17.89 -17.55
C GLU A 446 7.13 -18.42 -18.99
N ARG A 447 6.26 -19.41 -19.19
CA ARG A 447 6.06 -20.07 -20.47
C ARG A 447 4.60 -20.13 -20.84
N TYR A 448 4.31 -19.86 -22.10
CA TYR A 448 2.99 -20.05 -22.69
C TYR A 448 3.06 -21.05 -23.83
N LEU A 449 2.02 -21.86 -23.95
CA LEU A 449 1.76 -22.69 -25.10
C LEU A 449 0.28 -22.56 -25.45
N ALA A 450 -0.02 -22.07 -26.64
CA ALA A 450 -1.37 -21.93 -27.15
C ALA A 450 -1.59 -22.74 -28.43
N LEU A 451 -2.81 -23.28 -28.54
CA LEU A 451 -3.30 -23.94 -29.75
C LEU A 451 -4.59 -23.27 -30.19
N LYS A 452 -4.71 -22.89 -31.47
CA LYS A 452 -5.87 -22.18 -32.02
C LYS A 452 -6.65 -23.00 -33.05
N LEU A 453 -7.91 -22.67 -33.17
CA LEU A 453 -8.82 -23.16 -34.22
C LEU A 453 -9.60 -21.94 -34.74
N GLU A 454 -9.43 -21.65 -36.02
CA GLU A 454 -10.06 -20.51 -36.67
C GLU A 454 -11.47 -20.89 -37.24
N ASP A 455 -12.24 -19.87 -37.64
CA ASP A 455 -13.52 -19.93 -38.35
C ASP A 455 -14.60 -20.72 -37.60
N VAL A 456 -14.65 -20.64 -36.26
CA VAL A 456 -15.67 -21.30 -35.45
C VAL A 456 -16.92 -20.42 -35.39
N ALA A 457 -18.06 -20.94 -35.94
CA ALA A 457 -19.34 -20.25 -35.87
C ALA A 457 -19.91 -20.31 -34.45
N MET A 458 -20.12 -19.17 -33.81
CA MET A 458 -20.58 -19.05 -32.41
C MET A 458 -21.96 -18.37 -32.33
N ASP A 459 -22.72 -18.71 -31.30
CA ASP A 459 -23.91 -17.99 -30.83
C ASP A 459 -23.71 -17.48 -29.42
N THR A 460 -24.18 -16.26 -29.13
CA THR A 460 -24.12 -15.69 -27.77
C THR A 460 -25.50 -15.68 -27.15
N ASP A 461 -25.65 -16.34 -26.01
CA ASP A 461 -26.85 -16.30 -25.17
C ASP A 461 -26.82 -15.05 -24.26
N TRP A 462 -27.58 -14.04 -24.61
CA TRP A 462 -27.76 -12.78 -23.89
C TRP A 462 -28.89 -12.82 -22.83
N SER A 463 -29.42 -13.99 -22.50
CA SER A 463 -30.51 -14.11 -21.51
C SER A 463 -30.12 -13.60 -20.11
N ASP A 464 -28.84 -13.72 -19.75
CA ASP A 464 -28.24 -13.01 -18.63
C ASP A 464 -27.16 -12.05 -19.15
N ILE A 465 -27.52 -10.80 -19.33
CA ILE A 465 -26.65 -9.77 -19.91
C ILE A 465 -25.37 -9.53 -19.11
N ARG A 466 -25.36 -9.84 -17.79
CA ARG A 466 -24.18 -9.74 -16.93
C ARG A 466 -23.25 -10.94 -17.03
N ARG A 467 -23.75 -12.03 -17.59
CA ARG A 467 -23.02 -13.28 -17.78
C ARG A 467 -23.43 -13.91 -19.11
N PRO A 468 -23.14 -13.24 -20.23
CA PRO A 468 -23.40 -13.83 -21.54
C PRO A 468 -22.69 -15.17 -21.66
N TYR A 469 -23.18 -16.03 -22.51
CA TYR A 469 -22.59 -17.36 -22.72
C TYR A 469 -22.48 -17.65 -24.19
N MET A 470 -21.25 -17.84 -24.63
CA MET A 470 -20.97 -18.24 -26.01
C MET A 470 -21.04 -19.75 -26.18
N SER A 471 -21.55 -20.20 -27.33
CA SER A 471 -21.58 -21.62 -27.68
C SER A 471 -21.53 -21.81 -29.19
N PRO A 472 -20.88 -22.89 -29.67
CA PRO A 472 -20.82 -23.16 -31.10
C PRO A 472 -22.20 -23.44 -31.70
N LYS A 473 -22.47 -22.88 -32.87
CA LYS A 473 -23.69 -23.16 -33.65
C LYS A 473 -23.80 -24.61 -34.08
N SER A 474 -22.70 -25.32 -34.20
CA SER A 474 -22.63 -26.74 -34.55
C SER A 474 -23.02 -27.72 -33.42
N GLY A 475 -23.37 -27.25 -32.24
CA GLY A 475 -23.92 -28.04 -31.14
C GLY A 475 -22.93 -28.64 -30.13
N SER A 476 -21.66 -28.74 -30.44
CA SER A 476 -20.62 -29.20 -29.51
C SER A 476 -19.39 -28.29 -29.57
N PHE A 477 -18.85 -27.95 -28.43
CA PHE A 477 -17.58 -27.24 -28.42
C PHE A 477 -16.48 -28.08 -29.05
N PRO A 478 -15.67 -27.49 -29.97
CA PRO A 478 -14.39 -28.07 -30.33
C PRO A 478 -13.53 -28.21 -29.09
N VAL A 479 -12.97 -29.39 -28.86
CA VAL A 479 -12.10 -29.66 -27.72
C VAL A 479 -10.78 -30.24 -28.19
N LEU A 480 -9.70 -29.93 -27.53
CA LEU A 480 -8.43 -30.58 -27.81
C LEU A 480 -8.54 -32.08 -27.53
N ASP A 481 -8.15 -32.90 -28.48
CA ASP A 481 -8.07 -34.34 -28.36
C ASP A 481 -6.79 -34.90 -29.02
N ALA A 482 -6.36 -36.07 -28.59
CA ALA A 482 -5.15 -36.71 -29.10
C ALA A 482 -5.14 -37.03 -30.59
N SER A 483 -6.28 -36.92 -31.26
CA SER A 483 -6.44 -37.21 -32.72
C SER A 483 -6.53 -35.93 -33.55
N ASN A 484 -6.48 -34.75 -32.88
CA ASN A 484 -6.73 -33.44 -33.47
C ASN A 484 -7.98 -33.44 -34.36
N THR A 485 -9.10 -33.94 -33.83
CA THR A 485 -10.34 -34.16 -34.58
C THR A 485 -10.87 -32.88 -35.25
N TYR A 486 -10.60 -31.73 -34.66
CA TYR A 486 -11.06 -30.42 -35.14
C TYR A 486 -10.03 -29.64 -35.95
N GLY A 487 -8.74 -30.03 -35.94
CA GLY A 487 -7.68 -29.39 -36.71
C GLY A 487 -7.08 -28.15 -36.03
N PHE A 488 -6.84 -28.19 -34.73
CA PHE A 488 -6.09 -27.12 -34.03
C PHE A 488 -4.66 -27.03 -34.55
N GLU A 489 -4.14 -25.83 -34.58
CA GLU A 489 -2.76 -25.51 -34.98
C GLU A 489 -2.00 -24.86 -33.81
N LEU A 490 -0.67 -24.85 -33.86
CA LEU A 490 0.14 -24.09 -32.88
C LEU A 490 -0.09 -22.61 -33.12
N ASP A 491 -0.37 -21.87 -32.03
CA ASP A 491 -0.56 -20.45 -32.04
C ASP A 491 0.62 -19.71 -31.35
N GLU A 492 1.01 -20.18 -30.16
CA GLU A 492 2.04 -19.56 -29.37
C GLU A 492 2.90 -20.60 -28.67
N LEU A 493 4.21 -20.39 -28.66
CA LEU A 493 5.15 -21.05 -27.77
C LEU A 493 6.20 -20.03 -27.34
N THR A 494 6.04 -19.47 -26.13
CA THR A 494 6.86 -18.36 -25.66
C THR A 494 7.55 -18.63 -24.31
N GLU A 495 8.62 -17.90 -24.04
CA GLU A 495 9.34 -17.91 -22.77
C GLU A 495 9.79 -16.50 -22.39
N GLN A 496 9.43 -16.07 -21.18
CA GLN A 496 9.73 -14.75 -20.65
C GLN A 496 10.54 -14.81 -19.36
N PHE A 497 11.44 -13.84 -19.20
CA PHE A 497 12.23 -13.61 -18.00
C PHE A 497 12.09 -12.15 -17.58
N GLU A 498 11.99 -11.88 -16.28
CA GLU A 498 11.78 -10.52 -15.79
C GLU A 498 12.60 -10.26 -14.51
N ASP A 499 13.33 -9.13 -14.46
CA ASP A 499 14.01 -8.60 -13.26
C ASP A 499 13.67 -7.12 -13.07
N ILE A 500 12.78 -6.83 -12.12
CA ILE A 500 12.41 -5.48 -11.74
C ILE A 500 12.94 -5.18 -10.35
N GLN A 501 13.54 -4.01 -10.16
CA GLN A 501 14.02 -3.58 -8.86
C GLN A 501 13.97 -2.07 -8.65
N GLU A 502 13.59 -1.66 -7.45
CA GLU A 502 13.71 -0.29 -6.97
C GLU A 502 14.56 -0.24 -5.70
N LYS A 503 15.55 0.65 -5.65
CA LYS A 503 16.46 0.85 -4.50
C LYS A 503 16.40 2.28 -4.04
N ASP A 504 16.19 2.47 -2.74
CA ASP A 504 16.11 3.77 -2.10
C ASP A 504 17.18 3.93 -1.04
N MET A 505 17.94 5.00 -1.11
CA MET A 505 18.81 5.47 -0.02
C MET A 505 18.27 6.77 0.54
N LYS A 506 18.09 6.84 1.85
CA LYS A 506 17.48 8.00 2.50
C LYS A 506 18.32 8.45 3.68
N PHE A 507 18.50 9.77 3.78
CA PHE A 507 19.07 10.39 4.95
C PHE A 507 18.23 11.58 5.38
N SER A 508 17.92 11.67 6.68
CA SER A 508 17.21 12.82 7.25
C SER A 508 17.84 13.29 8.55
N ALA A 509 17.77 14.59 8.78
CA ALA A 509 18.25 15.25 10.00
C ALA A 509 17.23 16.31 10.44
N ASN A 510 16.74 16.20 11.66
CA ASN A 510 15.73 17.10 12.22
C ASN A 510 16.21 17.72 13.51
N PHE A 511 15.83 18.96 13.73
CA PHE A 511 16.14 19.74 14.91
C PHE A 511 14.84 20.27 15.52
N GLU A 512 14.68 20.11 16.83
CA GLU A 512 13.59 20.71 17.59
C GLU A 512 14.15 21.60 18.69
N LEU A 513 13.76 22.88 18.65
CA LEU A 513 14.19 23.89 19.59
C LEU A 513 13.00 24.49 20.33
N PRO A 514 12.77 24.14 21.61
CA PRO A 514 11.82 24.85 22.46
C PRO A 514 12.29 26.29 22.67
N LEU A 515 11.46 27.28 22.29
CA LEU A 515 11.81 28.72 22.41
C LEU A 515 11.27 29.31 23.69
N LYS A 516 10.01 28.98 24.04
CA LYS A 516 9.35 29.48 25.25
C LYS A 516 8.58 28.35 25.93
N GLN A 517 8.57 28.37 27.27
CA GLN A 517 7.78 27.45 28.08
C GLN A 517 6.66 28.20 28.82
N GLY A 518 5.62 27.49 29.25
CA GLY A 518 4.46 27.99 29.95
C GLY A 518 3.16 27.90 29.13
N ALA A 519 2.14 28.65 29.52
CA ALA A 519 0.83 28.63 28.89
C ALA A 519 0.84 29.00 27.39
N PHE A 520 1.91 29.64 26.92
CA PHE A 520 2.16 30.00 25.52
C PHE A 520 3.44 29.33 25.03
N ASN A 521 3.58 28.03 25.31
CA ASN A 521 4.69 27.22 24.90
C ASN A 521 4.81 27.23 23.36
N ASN A 522 6.03 27.40 22.87
CA ASN A 522 6.29 27.30 21.44
C ASN A 522 7.63 26.62 21.16
N LYS A 523 7.70 26.03 19.96
CA LYS A 523 8.91 25.36 19.49
C LYS A 523 9.08 25.54 17.98
N LEU A 524 10.32 25.60 17.60
CA LEU A 524 10.73 25.59 16.20
C LEU A 524 11.26 24.20 15.86
N LYS A 525 10.77 23.65 14.77
CA LYS A 525 11.32 22.45 14.14
C LYS A 525 11.83 22.81 12.75
N PHE A 526 12.97 22.27 12.37
CA PHE A 526 13.51 22.40 11.02
C PHE A 526 14.36 21.18 10.69
N GLY A 527 14.45 20.86 9.43
CA GLY A 527 15.21 19.69 9.01
C GLY A 527 15.40 19.61 7.51
N ALA A 528 16.18 18.62 7.12
CA ALA A 528 16.44 18.31 5.73
C ALA A 528 16.38 16.78 5.52
N LYS A 529 15.99 16.39 4.31
CA LYS A 529 15.95 14.99 3.88
C LYS A 529 16.42 14.89 2.43
N VAL A 530 17.21 13.87 2.15
CA VAL A 530 17.59 13.47 0.80
C VAL A 530 17.11 12.02 0.60
N VAL A 531 16.49 11.79 -0.52
CA VAL A 531 16.08 10.46 -1.00
C VAL A 531 16.69 10.27 -2.37
N ASP A 532 17.42 9.19 -2.55
CA ASP A 532 18.06 8.81 -3.79
C ASP A 532 17.51 7.44 -4.19
N LYS A 533 16.97 7.31 -5.41
CA LYS A 533 16.24 6.15 -5.88
C LYS A 533 16.73 5.71 -7.24
N ASP A 534 16.90 4.41 -7.41
CA ASP A 534 17.17 3.76 -8.69
C ASP A 534 16.04 2.76 -8.98
N LYS A 535 15.41 2.86 -10.14
CA LYS A 535 14.42 1.92 -10.67
C LYS A 535 14.97 1.31 -11.95
N HIS A 536 14.82 0.01 -12.08
CA HIS A 536 15.26 -0.78 -13.23
C HIS A 536 14.18 -1.80 -13.57
N MET A 537 13.91 -1.96 -14.84
CA MET A 537 13.01 -2.96 -15.41
C MET A 537 13.71 -3.59 -16.59
N ASP A 538 13.81 -4.91 -16.60
CA ASP A 538 14.50 -5.72 -17.59
C ASP A 538 13.66 -6.97 -17.87
N ILE A 539 13.18 -7.06 -19.08
CA ILE A 539 12.36 -8.15 -19.63
C ILE A 539 13.11 -8.71 -20.83
N ASP A 540 13.29 -10.04 -20.86
CA ASP A 540 13.72 -10.78 -22.03
C ASP A 540 12.53 -11.64 -22.47
N PHE A 541 12.09 -11.54 -23.71
CA PHE A 541 10.96 -12.26 -24.27
C PHE A 541 11.35 -13.00 -25.54
N PHE A 542 11.03 -14.31 -25.63
CA PHE A 542 11.39 -15.17 -26.74
C PHE A 542 10.17 -15.94 -27.23
N GLU A 543 10.01 -16.02 -28.55
CA GLU A 543 9.11 -16.90 -29.24
C GLU A 543 9.87 -18.06 -29.88
N TYR A 544 9.24 -19.22 -29.93
CA TYR A 544 9.85 -20.44 -30.45
C TYR A 544 8.97 -21.10 -31.49
N THR A 545 9.54 -21.35 -32.66
CA THR A 545 8.88 -22.10 -33.73
C THR A 545 9.51 -23.50 -33.83
N PRO A 546 8.74 -24.58 -33.65
CA PRO A 546 9.24 -25.93 -33.84
C PRO A 546 9.66 -26.17 -35.29
N LEU A 547 10.83 -26.76 -35.53
CA LEU A 547 11.33 -27.06 -36.88
C LEU A 547 10.53 -28.18 -37.60
N ASP A 548 9.75 -28.99 -36.89
CA ASP A 548 8.80 -30.00 -37.40
C ASP A 548 7.48 -29.81 -36.62
N GLU A 549 6.68 -28.86 -37.07
CA GLU A 549 5.41 -28.48 -36.42
C GLU A 549 4.44 -29.65 -36.32
N ASP A 550 4.32 -30.49 -37.34
CA ASP A 550 3.40 -31.66 -37.33
C ASP A 550 3.79 -32.69 -36.27
N ALA A 551 5.10 -32.95 -36.13
CA ALA A 551 5.62 -33.84 -35.08
C ALA A 551 5.45 -33.24 -33.70
N PHE A 552 5.73 -31.97 -33.55
CA PHE A 552 5.55 -31.24 -32.30
C PHE A 552 4.08 -31.21 -31.86
N LEU A 553 3.16 -30.83 -32.75
CA LEU A 553 1.73 -30.81 -32.47
C LEU A 553 1.20 -32.18 -32.06
N THR A 554 1.64 -33.24 -32.77
CA THR A 554 1.28 -34.63 -32.43
C THR A 554 1.74 -35.00 -31.02
N ASP A 555 2.94 -34.57 -30.62
CA ASP A 555 3.48 -34.82 -29.27
C ASP A 555 2.72 -34.02 -28.22
N VAL A 556 2.49 -32.73 -28.44
CA VAL A 556 1.68 -31.86 -27.60
C VAL A 556 0.30 -32.45 -27.28
N LEU A 557 -0.42 -32.89 -28.33
CA LEU A 557 -1.75 -33.48 -28.20
C LEU A 557 -1.74 -34.86 -27.50
N GLY A 558 -0.57 -35.47 -27.37
CA GLY A 558 -0.36 -36.68 -26.54
C GLY A 558 -0.33 -36.38 -25.03
N HIS A 559 -0.21 -35.12 -24.65
CA HIS A 559 -0.03 -34.67 -23.24
C HIS A 559 -1.15 -33.75 -22.75
N LEU A 560 -2.41 -34.15 -23.02
CA LEU A 560 -3.59 -33.37 -22.63
C LEU A 560 -4.10 -33.75 -21.24
N HIS A 561 -4.55 -32.77 -20.49
CA HIS A 561 -5.22 -32.94 -19.21
C HIS A 561 -6.56 -32.18 -19.18
N ASN A 562 -7.62 -32.86 -18.72
CA ASN A 562 -8.94 -32.24 -18.60
C ASN A 562 -8.99 -31.33 -17.35
N GLN A 563 -9.37 -30.08 -17.55
CA GLN A 563 -9.49 -29.04 -16.50
C GLN A 563 -10.94 -28.79 -16.08
N ASP A 564 -11.91 -29.45 -16.67
CA ASP A 564 -13.32 -29.34 -16.28
C ASP A 564 -13.50 -29.73 -14.81
N ARG A 565 -14.21 -28.94 -14.07
CA ARG A 565 -14.61 -29.27 -12.69
C ARG A 565 -16.07 -28.91 -12.43
N ASP A 566 -16.71 -29.68 -11.57
CA ASP A 566 -18.05 -29.37 -11.08
C ASP A 566 -17.98 -28.21 -10.07
N GLY A 567 -19.00 -27.34 -10.07
CA GLY A 567 -19.07 -26.20 -9.17
C GLY A 567 -18.16 -25.03 -9.54
N TYR A 568 -17.95 -24.82 -10.84
CA TYR A 568 -17.29 -23.59 -11.33
C TYR A 568 -18.04 -22.37 -10.81
N MET A 569 -17.31 -21.46 -10.11
CA MET A 569 -17.96 -20.42 -9.28
C MET A 569 -18.68 -19.35 -10.10
N ALA A 570 -18.22 -19.07 -11.33
CA ALA A 570 -18.90 -18.17 -12.23
C ALA A 570 -20.19 -18.77 -12.81
N GLY A 571 -20.36 -20.11 -12.73
CA GLY A 571 -21.53 -20.87 -13.14
C GLY A 571 -21.18 -22.21 -13.74
N ASP A 572 -21.96 -23.24 -13.46
CA ASP A 572 -21.70 -24.63 -13.87
C ASP A 572 -21.71 -24.86 -15.41
N ARG A 573 -22.22 -23.90 -16.17
CA ARG A 573 -22.22 -23.97 -17.65
C ARG A 573 -20.85 -23.68 -18.26
N TYR A 574 -19.97 -22.95 -17.53
CA TYR A 574 -18.62 -22.66 -18.02
C TYR A 574 -17.76 -23.92 -17.91
N ARG A 575 -17.18 -24.32 -19.03
CA ARG A 575 -16.30 -25.46 -19.14
C ARG A 575 -15.07 -25.03 -19.91
N VAL A 576 -13.90 -25.36 -19.39
CA VAL A 576 -12.62 -25.03 -20.01
C VAL A 576 -12.09 -26.13 -20.95
N GLY A 577 -12.43 -27.40 -20.72
CA GLY A 577 -12.03 -28.53 -21.57
C GLY A 577 -10.63 -29.08 -21.26
N ASN A 578 -9.95 -29.55 -22.31
CA ASN A 578 -8.61 -30.13 -22.20
C ASN A 578 -7.55 -29.07 -22.49
N PHE A 579 -6.44 -29.13 -21.76
CA PHE A 579 -5.27 -28.29 -21.97
C PHE A 579 -4.01 -29.14 -22.00
N VAL A 580 -2.93 -28.57 -22.54
CA VAL A 580 -1.61 -29.18 -22.48
C VAL A 580 -1.13 -29.22 -21.02
N ASP A 581 -0.58 -30.36 -20.63
CA ASP A 581 -0.11 -30.57 -19.26
C ASP A 581 1.07 -29.65 -18.96
N LYS A 582 1.02 -28.97 -17.81
CA LYS A 582 2.08 -28.06 -17.34
C LYS A 582 3.44 -28.73 -17.18
N GLU A 583 3.45 -30.04 -16.82
CA GLU A 583 4.67 -30.82 -16.75
C GLU A 583 5.30 -31.03 -18.13
N TYR A 584 4.51 -31.09 -19.18
CA TYR A 584 4.98 -31.13 -20.57
C TYR A 584 5.54 -29.76 -20.98
N ILE A 585 4.76 -28.68 -20.84
CA ILE A 585 5.19 -27.31 -21.18
C ILE A 585 6.48 -26.94 -20.44
N GLY A 586 6.53 -27.19 -19.12
CA GLY A 586 7.72 -26.93 -18.31
C GLY A 586 8.91 -27.78 -18.67
N GLY A 587 8.70 -29.00 -19.19
CA GLY A 587 9.72 -29.96 -19.57
C GLY A 587 10.36 -29.72 -20.94
N LEU A 588 9.81 -28.83 -21.78
CA LEU A 588 10.35 -28.53 -23.10
C LEU A 588 11.77 -27.93 -22.99
N ASN A 589 12.67 -28.40 -23.82
CA ASN A 589 14.03 -27.88 -23.91
C ASN A 589 14.13 -26.86 -25.04
N LEU A 590 13.55 -25.69 -24.83
CA LEU A 590 13.41 -24.63 -25.84
C LEU A 590 14.76 -24.09 -26.34
N THR A 591 15.86 -24.30 -25.59
CA THR A 591 17.20 -23.89 -26.03
C THR A 591 17.84 -24.86 -27.04
N ASN A 592 17.12 -25.94 -27.46
CA ASN A 592 17.61 -26.89 -28.42
C ASN A 592 17.41 -26.42 -29.86
N ALA A 593 18.38 -25.72 -30.43
CA ALA A 593 18.34 -25.21 -31.80
C ALA A 593 18.23 -26.31 -32.92
N SER A 594 18.22 -27.62 -32.56
CA SER A 594 17.91 -28.67 -33.49
C SER A 594 16.43 -29.05 -33.52
N GLU A 595 15.64 -28.48 -32.62
CA GLU A 595 14.19 -28.76 -32.51
C GLU A 595 13.39 -27.47 -32.65
N TYR A 596 13.96 -26.31 -32.26
CA TYR A 596 13.28 -25.01 -32.27
C TYR A 596 14.11 -23.94 -32.98
N GLU A 597 13.45 -23.04 -33.69
CA GLU A 597 13.94 -21.71 -34.04
C GLU A 597 13.51 -20.74 -32.91
N GLN A 598 14.41 -19.88 -32.45
CA GLN A 598 14.18 -18.92 -31.38
C GLN A 598 14.22 -17.52 -31.99
N GLU A 599 13.22 -16.74 -31.69
CA GLU A 599 13.11 -15.33 -32.04
C GLU A 599 13.03 -14.48 -30.76
N GLU A 600 13.78 -13.39 -30.69
CA GLU A 600 13.72 -12.40 -29.59
C GLU A 600 12.64 -11.38 -29.96
N LYS A 601 11.68 -11.13 -29.06
CA LYS A 601 10.55 -10.22 -29.28
C LYS A 601 10.94 -8.82 -28.79
N LEU A 602 11.50 -8.02 -29.68
CA LEU A 602 12.02 -6.69 -29.39
C LEU A 602 10.92 -5.67 -29.08
N ASP A 603 9.69 -5.89 -29.55
CA ASP A 603 8.49 -5.13 -29.22
C ASP A 603 8.22 -5.17 -27.69
N GLU A 604 8.20 -6.37 -27.10
CA GLU A 604 8.05 -6.59 -25.66
C GLU A 604 9.21 -6.00 -24.84
N GLU A 605 10.43 -6.12 -25.36
CA GLU A 605 11.62 -5.55 -24.70
C GLU A 605 11.69 -4.02 -24.75
N ALA A 606 10.87 -3.37 -25.59
CA ALA A 606 10.76 -1.91 -25.65
C ALA A 606 10.22 -1.30 -24.34
N GLU A 607 9.58 -2.08 -23.47
CA GLU A 607 9.17 -1.67 -22.13
C GLU A 607 10.33 -1.48 -21.16
N ASN A 608 11.51 -2.01 -21.45
CA ASN A 608 12.69 -1.93 -20.58
C ASN A 608 13.13 -0.51 -20.33
N PHE A 609 13.44 -0.17 -19.07
CA PHE A 609 13.90 1.16 -18.71
C PHE A 609 14.78 1.22 -17.46
N ASP A 610 15.55 2.30 -17.39
CA ASP A 610 16.26 2.76 -16.20
C ASP A 610 15.76 4.14 -15.78
N ALA A 611 15.43 4.32 -14.50
CA ALA A 611 15.11 5.62 -13.95
C ALA A 611 15.89 5.89 -12.66
N HIS A 612 16.34 7.13 -12.49
CA HIS A 612 17.01 7.58 -11.27
C HIS A 612 16.35 8.87 -10.79
N GLU A 613 15.92 8.92 -9.52
CA GLU A 613 15.26 10.07 -8.92
C GLU A 613 15.96 10.49 -7.63
N THR A 614 16.36 11.76 -7.54
CA THR A 614 16.85 12.36 -6.30
C THR A 614 15.89 13.43 -5.83
N VAL A 615 15.32 13.26 -4.62
CA VAL A 615 14.48 14.25 -3.97
C VAL A 615 15.23 14.85 -2.79
N THR A 616 15.57 16.14 -2.90
CA THR A 616 16.16 16.92 -1.81
C THR A 616 15.12 17.84 -1.21
N SER A 617 14.90 17.76 0.08
CA SER A 617 13.88 18.54 0.77
C SER A 617 14.40 19.21 2.03
N GLY A 618 13.80 20.36 2.34
CA GLY A 618 14.02 21.06 3.59
C GLY A 618 12.71 21.64 4.12
N TYR A 619 12.57 21.71 5.44
CA TYR A 619 11.38 22.28 6.04
C TYR A 619 11.69 23.14 7.26
N ILE A 620 10.74 24.05 7.53
CA ILE A 620 10.64 24.80 8.76
C ILE A 620 9.21 24.73 9.29
N ARG A 621 9.05 24.49 10.58
CA ARG A 621 7.77 24.32 11.24
C ARG A 621 7.79 25.04 12.59
N PHE A 622 6.78 25.83 12.84
CA PHE A 622 6.57 26.53 14.10
C PHE A 622 5.31 26.01 14.77
N ASP A 623 5.45 25.45 15.98
CA ASP A 623 4.34 24.98 16.80
C ASP A 623 4.13 25.96 17.95
N GLN A 624 2.90 26.45 18.12
CA GLN A 624 2.50 27.42 19.14
C GLN A 624 1.32 26.89 19.94
N GLN A 625 1.51 26.73 21.24
CA GLN A 625 0.42 26.52 22.18
C GLN A 625 -0.14 27.89 22.63
N LEU A 626 -1.44 28.07 22.51
CA LEU A 626 -2.17 29.28 22.92
C LEU A 626 -3.09 28.96 24.10
N GLY A 627 -2.55 29.06 25.32
CA GLY A 627 -3.22 28.65 26.54
C GLY A 627 -3.39 27.13 26.63
N ARG A 628 -4.45 26.66 27.30
CA ARG A 628 -4.72 25.21 27.50
C ARG A 628 -5.47 24.56 26.36
N HIS A 629 -6.13 25.35 25.53
CA HIS A 629 -7.16 24.85 24.60
C HIS A 629 -6.78 24.90 23.13
N TRP A 630 -5.81 25.73 22.74
CA TRP A 630 -5.49 25.93 21.33
C TRP A 630 -4.05 25.57 21.04
N ALA A 631 -3.84 24.85 19.94
CA ALA A 631 -2.53 24.61 19.37
C ALA A 631 -2.55 24.97 17.87
N LEU A 632 -1.56 25.75 17.46
CA LEU A 632 -1.37 26.19 16.08
C LEU A 632 -0.05 25.62 15.56
N MET A 633 -0.04 25.16 14.34
CA MET A 633 1.16 24.80 13.59
C MET A 633 1.16 25.56 12.26
N ALA A 634 2.25 26.23 11.96
CA ALA A 634 2.50 26.82 10.65
C ALA A 634 3.87 26.36 10.15
N GLY A 635 3.96 26.00 8.89
CA GLY A 635 5.24 25.58 8.33
C GLY A 635 5.27 25.57 6.81
N LEU A 636 6.46 25.38 6.31
CA LEU A 636 6.77 25.35 4.89
C LEU A 636 7.74 24.21 4.62
N ARG A 637 7.49 23.46 3.57
CA ARG A 637 8.39 22.48 2.99
C ARG A 637 8.74 22.86 1.57
N LEU A 638 10.00 22.67 1.22
CA LEU A 638 10.52 22.80 -0.16
C LEU A 638 11.03 21.44 -0.59
N GLU A 639 10.64 21.00 -1.76
CA GLU A 639 11.17 19.77 -2.39
C GLU A 639 11.72 20.10 -3.76
N ASN A 640 12.97 19.74 -4.00
CA ASN A 640 13.60 19.75 -5.32
C ASN A 640 13.70 18.30 -5.79
N THR A 641 13.01 17.98 -6.88
CA THR A 641 13.04 16.67 -7.52
C THR A 641 13.90 16.77 -8.78
N HIS A 642 14.85 15.86 -8.90
CA HIS A 642 15.62 15.64 -10.12
C HIS A 642 15.38 14.19 -10.54
N VAL A 643 14.84 13.98 -11.73
CA VAL A 643 14.61 12.67 -12.31
C VAL A 643 15.33 12.55 -13.63
N SER A 644 15.93 11.39 -13.88
CA SER A 644 16.51 11.04 -15.17
C SER A 644 16.09 9.62 -15.54
N TYR A 645 15.89 9.39 -16.82
CA TYR A 645 15.36 8.13 -17.35
C TYR A 645 15.94 7.84 -18.72
N SER A 646 15.95 6.57 -19.10
CA SER A 646 16.31 6.06 -20.44
C SER A 646 15.52 4.79 -20.69
N GLY A 647 15.12 4.57 -21.92
CA GLY A 647 14.40 3.39 -22.41
C GLY A 647 14.72 3.19 -23.88
N PHE A 648 13.78 2.61 -24.61
CA PHE A 648 13.98 2.20 -25.99
C PHE A 648 12.85 2.70 -26.90
N VAL A 649 13.16 2.82 -28.19
CA VAL A 649 12.19 3.00 -29.26
C VAL A 649 12.26 1.76 -30.12
N TYR A 650 11.16 1.05 -30.23
CA TYR A 650 11.00 -0.07 -31.12
C TYR A 650 10.75 0.43 -32.55
N ASN A 651 11.31 -0.30 -33.52
CA ASN A 651 11.08 -0.10 -34.94
C ASN A 651 10.89 -1.49 -35.57
N ASP A 652 9.75 -1.70 -36.20
CA ASP A 652 9.35 -2.95 -36.84
C ASP A 652 10.07 -3.27 -38.16
N GLY A 653 10.98 -2.37 -38.62
CA GLY A 653 11.73 -2.53 -39.87
C GLY A 653 10.97 -2.08 -41.13
N ASP A 654 9.67 -2.14 -41.15
CA ASP A 654 8.85 -1.72 -42.29
C ASP A 654 8.94 -0.22 -42.55
N GLN A 655 9.12 0.56 -41.53
CA GLN A 655 9.16 2.03 -41.57
C GLN A 655 10.45 2.57 -42.24
N ASP A 656 11.59 1.92 -42.07
CA ASP A 656 12.87 2.35 -42.66
C ASP A 656 13.23 1.52 -43.93
N GLY A 657 12.43 0.49 -44.25
CA GLY A 657 12.63 -0.40 -45.38
C GLY A 657 13.85 -1.33 -45.19
N SER A 658 14.19 -1.63 -43.93
CA SER A 658 15.26 -2.56 -43.59
C SER A 658 14.81 -4.03 -43.52
N ASP A 659 13.55 -4.28 -43.36
CA ASP A 659 12.93 -5.60 -43.07
C ASP A 659 13.56 -6.26 -41.80
N GLU A 660 14.18 -5.45 -40.88
CA GLU A 660 14.77 -5.96 -39.64
C GLU A 660 14.26 -5.14 -38.46
N GLU A 661 13.68 -5.80 -37.49
CA GLU A 661 13.29 -5.20 -36.21
C GLU A 661 14.48 -4.67 -35.44
N SER A 662 14.31 -3.59 -34.69
CA SER A 662 15.39 -3.01 -33.89
C SER A 662 14.93 -2.21 -32.69
N LEU A 663 15.70 -2.28 -31.59
CA LEU A 663 15.57 -1.41 -30.44
C LEU A 663 16.63 -0.30 -30.47
N THR A 664 16.20 0.94 -30.46
CA THR A 664 17.10 2.11 -30.39
C THR A 664 17.02 2.76 -29.01
N PRO A 665 18.15 2.83 -28.24
CA PRO A 665 18.13 3.50 -26.94
C PRO A 665 17.77 4.99 -27.07
N THR A 666 16.84 5.48 -26.26
CA THR A 666 16.40 6.89 -26.25
C THR A 666 17.45 7.87 -25.76
N GLY A 667 18.56 7.34 -25.20
CA GLY A 667 19.53 8.14 -24.47
C GLY A 667 19.00 8.64 -23.13
N LYS A 668 19.90 9.14 -22.29
CA LYS A 668 19.53 9.63 -20.96
C LYS A 668 18.90 11.02 -21.03
N GLN A 669 17.66 11.14 -20.62
CA GLN A 669 16.95 12.41 -20.46
C GLN A 669 16.82 12.77 -18.97
N SER A 670 16.58 14.04 -18.64
CA SER A 670 16.41 14.46 -17.26
C SER A 670 15.57 15.72 -17.11
N LYS A 671 14.85 15.81 -15.98
CA LYS A 671 14.01 16.93 -15.61
C LYS A 671 14.23 17.32 -14.14
N SER A 672 14.15 18.60 -13.84
CA SER A 672 14.21 19.09 -12.46
C SER A 672 13.10 20.08 -12.20
N TYR A 673 12.49 20.01 -11.01
CA TYR A 673 11.45 20.95 -10.59
C TYR A 673 11.42 21.12 -9.07
N ILE A 674 10.89 22.27 -8.63
CA ILE A 674 10.78 22.62 -7.21
C ILE A 674 9.31 22.82 -6.84
N ASN A 675 8.92 22.20 -5.72
CA ASN A 675 7.61 22.36 -5.11
C ASN A 675 7.70 23.12 -3.78
N VAL A 676 6.77 24.06 -3.58
CA VAL A 676 6.63 24.88 -2.37
C VAL A 676 5.33 24.47 -1.69
N LEU A 677 5.43 23.92 -0.48
CA LEU A 677 4.34 23.17 0.18
C LEU A 677 4.07 23.77 1.57
N PRO A 678 3.25 24.82 1.67
CA PRO A 678 2.83 25.41 2.93
C PRO A 678 1.82 24.51 3.66
N ALA A 679 1.85 24.57 5.01
CA ALA A 679 0.88 23.88 5.85
C ALA A 679 0.51 24.75 7.07
N LEU A 680 -0.79 24.76 7.40
CA LEU A 680 -1.35 25.44 8.55
C LEU A 680 -2.36 24.51 9.23
N LEU A 681 -2.13 24.19 10.50
CA LEU A 681 -3.01 23.35 11.29
C LEU A 681 -3.43 24.06 12.58
N LEU A 682 -4.70 23.94 12.92
CA LEU A 682 -5.28 24.48 14.14
C LEU A 682 -6.01 23.35 14.88
N LYS A 683 -5.69 23.16 16.15
CA LYS A 683 -6.38 22.25 17.06
C LYS A 683 -7.00 23.04 18.19
N TRP A 684 -8.27 22.78 18.48
CA TRP A 684 -9.00 23.33 19.60
C TRP A 684 -9.50 22.21 20.52
N ASP A 685 -8.92 22.12 21.69
CA ASP A 685 -9.40 21.29 22.79
C ASP A 685 -10.53 22.02 23.52
N VAL A 686 -11.79 21.85 23.02
CA VAL A 686 -12.99 22.51 23.59
C VAL A 686 -13.12 22.14 25.07
N ASN A 687 -12.89 20.87 25.37
CA ASN A 687 -12.71 20.30 26.70
C ASN A 687 -11.83 19.04 26.59
N ASP A 688 -11.69 18.28 27.67
CA ASP A 688 -10.86 17.08 27.68
C ASP A 688 -11.34 16.02 26.70
N ASP A 689 -12.63 15.97 26.40
CA ASP A 689 -13.26 14.91 25.58
C ASP A 689 -13.53 15.34 24.14
N LEU A 690 -13.78 16.63 23.85
CA LEU A 690 -14.11 17.14 22.52
C LEU A 690 -12.92 17.89 21.91
N LYS A 691 -12.48 17.44 20.74
CA LYS A 691 -11.39 18.01 19.97
C LYS A 691 -11.92 18.46 18.60
N LEU A 692 -11.59 19.68 18.20
CA LEU A 692 -11.84 20.20 16.86
C LEU A 692 -10.50 20.46 16.18
N ARG A 693 -10.42 20.15 14.88
CA ARG A 693 -9.23 20.45 14.08
C ARG A 693 -9.62 21.08 12.77
N ALA A 694 -8.78 21.99 12.30
CA ALA A 694 -8.85 22.59 10.98
C ALA A 694 -7.47 22.58 10.36
N SER A 695 -7.36 22.32 9.07
CA SER A 695 -6.08 22.34 8.36
C SER A 695 -6.19 22.87 6.95
N PHE A 696 -5.09 23.47 6.50
CA PHE A 696 -4.80 23.76 5.10
C PHE A 696 -3.42 23.21 4.78
N THR A 697 -3.30 22.39 3.74
CA THR A 697 -2.04 21.78 3.34
C THR A 697 -1.93 21.67 1.83
N ASN A 698 -0.71 21.67 1.33
CA ASN A 698 -0.41 21.33 -0.05
C ASN A 698 0.34 20.01 -0.09
N THR A 699 -0.05 19.14 -1.02
CA THR A 699 0.55 17.84 -1.27
C THR A 699 0.71 17.60 -2.76
N LEU A 700 1.44 16.57 -3.13
CA LEU A 700 1.66 16.22 -4.53
C LEU A 700 1.60 14.70 -4.74
N ALA A 701 1.51 14.29 -6.02
CA ALA A 701 1.79 12.94 -6.48
C ALA A 701 2.70 13.03 -7.71
N ARG A 702 3.75 12.20 -7.75
CA ARG A 702 4.71 12.19 -8.87
C ARG A 702 4.24 11.22 -9.95
N PRO A 703 4.49 11.49 -11.24
CA PRO A 703 4.24 10.54 -12.32
C PRO A 703 4.94 9.21 -12.07
N LYS A 704 4.40 8.12 -12.58
CA LYS A 704 5.07 6.82 -12.61
C LYS A 704 6.37 6.94 -13.40
N TYR A 705 7.36 6.07 -13.15
CA TYR A 705 8.64 6.12 -13.89
C TYR A 705 8.44 5.74 -15.34
N ALA A 706 7.72 4.65 -15.61
CA ALA A 706 7.40 4.20 -16.97
C ALA A 706 6.74 5.32 -17.81
N ASN A 707 5.80 6.08 -17.22
CA ASN A 707 5.13 7.17 -17.91
C ASN A 707 6.07 8.32 -18.35
N LEU A 708 7.24 8.44 -17.72
CA LEU A 708 8.23 9.51 -18.04
C LEU A 708 9.27 9.04 -19.05
N VAL A 709 9.41 7.73 -19.26
CA VAL A 709 10.36 7.19 -20.22
C VAL A 709 9.87 7.52 -21.62
N PRO A 710 10.67 8.13 -22.50
CA PRO A 710 10.25 8.50 -23.84
C PRO A 710 10.35 7.29 -24.80
N ASN A 711 9.78 6.17 -24.41
CA ASN A 711 9.72 4.97 -25.22
C ASN A 711 8.64 5.08 -26.28
N VAL A 712 8.77 4.29 -27.31
CA VAL A 712 7.74 4.00 -28.31
C VAL A 712 7.65 2.48 -28.34
N ILE A 713 6.47 1.99 -27.99
CA ILE A 713 6.15 0.56 -27.92
C ILE A 713 5.11 0.32 -28.99
N ILE A 714 5.35 -0.66 -29.85
CA ILE A 714 4.38 -1.08 -30.87
C ILE A 714 4.01 -2.52 -30.53
N ASP A 715 2.75 -2.75 -30.30
CA ASP A 715 2.20 -4.09 -30.09
C ASP A 715 1.12 -4.32 -31.16
N LYS A 716 1.48 -5.10 -32.19
CA LYS A 716 0.63 -5.38 -33.36
C LYS A 716 0.12 -4.09 -34.03
N GLU A 717 -1.15 -3.79 -33.83
CA GLU A 717 -1.88 -2.66 -34.42
C GLU A 717 -1.93 -1.44 -33.48
N ASP A 718 -1.36 -1.53 -32.27
CA ASP A 718 -1.37 -0.49 -31.25
C ASP A 718 0.01 0.17 -31.07
N ILE A 719 0.01 1.46 -30.67
CA ILE A 719 1.23 2.18 -30.39
C ILE A 719 1.12 2.94 -29.06
N ALA A 720 2.14 2.83 -28.21
CA ALA A 720 2.21 3.51 -26.92
C ALA A 720 3.41 4.43 -26.81
N PHE A 721 3.22 5.61 -26.24
CA PHE A 721 4.28 6.60 -26.02
C PHE A 721 4.41 6.94 -24.54
N GLY A 722 5.63 7.00 -24.03
CA GLY A 722 5.88 7.67 -22.79
C GLY A 722 5.90 9.21 -22.94
N ASN A 723 5.65 9.94 -21.85
CA ASN A 723 5.56 11.41 -21.86
C ASN A 723 6.51 12.07 -20.84
N PRO A 724 7.70 12.46 -21.25
CA PRO A 724 8.67 13.15 -20.38
C PRO A 724 8.23 14.54 -19.91
N ASP A 725 7.22 15.14 -20.52
CA ASP A 725 6.71 16.46 -20.18
C ASP A 725 5.69 16.47 -19.03
N LEU A 726 5.29 15.30 -18.55
CA LEU A 726 4.35 15.17 -17.42
C LEU A 726 4.80 15.98 -16.20
N LYS A 727 3.86 16.67 -15.59
CA LYS A 727 4.02 17.39 -14.33
C LYS A 727 3.52 16.57 -13.17
N ALA A 728 4.08 16.82 -11.99
CA ALA A 728 3.51 16.25 -10.77
C ALA A 728 2.10 16.81 -10.53
N THR A 729 1.17 15.93 -10.17
CA THR A 729 -0.17 16.31 -9.70
C THR A 729 -0.04 17.07 -8.37
N LEU A 730 -0.68 18.24 -8.26
CA LEU A 730 -0.66 19.09 -7.06
C LEU A 730 -2.04 19.19 -6.43
N SER A 731 -2.11 19.13 -5.09
CA SER A 731 -3.38 19.29 -4.38
C SER A 731 -3.32 20.35 -3.28
N TYR A 732 -4.37 21.20 -3.24
CA TYR A 732 -4.66 22.10 -2.14
C TYR A 732 -5.78 21.48 -1.30
N ASN A 733 -5.48 21.21 -0.04
CA ASN A 733 -6.36 20.45 0.85
C ASN A 733 -6.86 21.34 2.00
N VAL A 734 -8.16 21.28 2.27
CA VAL A 734 -8.81 21.91 3.43
C VAL A 734 -9.58 20.85 4.19
N ASP A 735 -9.29 20.73 5.50
CA ASP A 735 -9.90 19.71 6.33
C ASP A 735 -10.47 20.30 7.61
N LEU A 736 -11.62 19.81 8.04
CA LEU A 736 -12.26 20.09 9.31
C LEU A 736 -12.63 18.78 10.00
N SER A 737 -12.37 18.64 11.29
CA SER A 737 -12.81 17.48 12.05
C SER A 737 -13.29 17.82 13.45
N ALA A 738 -14.23 17.03 13.94
CA ALA A 738 -14.72 17.03 15.30
C ALA A 738 -14.65 15.61 15.86
N GLU A 739 -14.03 15.43 17.03
CA GLU A 739 -13.87 14.12 17.67
C GLU A 739 -14.26 14.22 19.14
N TYR A 740 -15.18 13.36 19.54
CA TYR A 740 -15.60 13.23 20.94
C TYR A 740 -15.15 11.87 21.49
N TYR A 741 -14.30 11.89 22.49
CA TYR A 741 -13.74 10.72 23.17
C TYR A 741 -14.55 10.40 24.43
N PHE A 742 -15.17 9.21 24.46
CA PHE A 742 -15.89 8.79 25.65
C PHE A 742 -14.93 8.42 26.78
N LYS A 743 -15.35 8.59 28.05
CA LYS A 743 -14.57 8.17 29.23
C LYS A 743 -14.32 6.65 29.25
N SER A 744 -15.26 5.84 28.73
CA SER A 744 -14.99 4.46 28.35
C SER A 744 -14.20 4.42 27.03
N VAL A 745 -13.74 3.25 26.62
CA VAL A 745 -13.06 3.11 25.32
C VAL A 745 -14.07 3.34 24.20
N GLY A 746 -14.01 4.51 23.54
CA GLY A 746 -14.93 4.84 22.45
C GLY A 746 -14.71 6.21 21.86
N LEU A 747 -15.21 6.40 20.64
CA LEU A 747 -15.07 7.61 19.83
C LEU A 747 -16.32 7.84 18.98
N VAL A 748 -16.71 9.10 18.86
CA VAL A 748 -17.53 9.61 17.75
C VAL A 748 -16.74 10.65 17.02
N SER A 749 -16.62 10.55 15.72
CA SER A 749 -15.95 11.55 14.90
C SER A 749 -16.76 11.91 13.66
N ALA A 750 -16.63 13.16 13.24
CA ALA A 750 -17.13 13.66 11.97
C ALA A 750 -16.04 14.52 11.32
N GLY A 751 -15.87 14.38 10.01
CA GLY A 751 -14.89 15.11 9.23
C GLY A 751 -15.48 15.62 7.93
N LEU A 752 -14.99 16.77 7.48
CA LEU A 752 -15.23 17.33 6.16
C LEU A 752 -13.86 17.55 5.51
N PHE A 753 -13.73 17.22 4.24
CA PHE A 753 -12.51 17.50 3.48
C PHE A 753 -12.84 18.00 2.08
N TYR A 754 -11.98 18.87 1.59
CA TYR A 754 -12.02 19.39 0.23
C TYR A 754 -10.61 19.38 -0.34
N LYS A 755 -10.48 18.89 -1.58
CA LYS A 755 -9.23 18.87 -2.32
C LYS A 755 -9.44 19.49 -3.69
N LYS A 756 -8.60 20.45 -4.04
CA LYS A 756 -8.46 20.91 -5.41
C LYS A 756 -7.20 20.27 -5.99
N ILE A 757 -7.38 19.36 -6.92
CA ILE A 757 -6.33 18.56 -7.56
C ILE A 757 -6.10 19.17 -8.95
N ASN A 758 -4.84 19.54 -9.23
CA ASN A 758 -4.44 20.10 -10.52
C ASN A 758 -3.48 19.15 -11.21
N ASP A 759 -3.52 19.13 -12.54
CA ASP A 759 -2.62 18.34 -13.39
C ASP A 759 -2.66 16.83 -13.05
N PHE A 760 -3.86 16.24 -12.78
CA PHE A 760 -3.96 14.79 -12.60
C PHE A 760 -3.66 14.05 -13.90
N ILE A 761 -3.13 12.84 -13.78
CA ILE A 761 -2.63 12.06 -14.91
C ILE A 761 -3.63 10.97 -15.24
N VAL A 762 -3.91 10.79 -16.54
CA VAL A 762 -4.62 9.63 -17.11
C VAL A 762 -3.89 9.20 -18.37
N ASP A 763 -4.14 7.97 -18.81
CA ASP A 763 -3.71 7.49 -20.10
C ASP A 763 -4.72 7.99 -21.16
N TYR A 764 -4.25 8.78 -22.11
CA TYR A 764 -5.01 9.28 -23.24
C TYR A 764 -4.93 8.26 -24.37
N ARG A 765 -6.04 8.02 -25.04
CA ARG A 765 -6.15 7.10 -26.15
C ARG A 765 -6.72 7.83 -27.38
N ASP A 766 -6.22 7.48 -28.53
CA ASP A 766 -6.66 8.02 -29.84
C ASP A 766 -6.68 6.88 -30.84
N GLN A 767 -7.71 6.82 -31.67
CA GLN A 767 -7.89 5.77 -32.68
C GLN A 767 -7.43 6.21 -34.05
N ASN A 768 -7.04 5.23 -34.90
CA ASN A 768 -6.56 5.46 -36.26
C ASN A 768 -5.40 6.46 -36.29
N TYR A 769 -4.46 6.33 -35.36
CA TYR A 769 -3.33 7.24 -35.22
C TYR A 769 -2.25 6.99 -36.27
N GLU A 770 -1.89 8.02 -37.06
CA GLU A 770 -0.82 7.91 -38.05
C GLU A 770 0.54 8.24 -37.40
N TYR A 771 1.45 7.27 -37.35
CA TYR A 771 2.82 7.46 -36.91
C TYR A 771 3.79 6.98 -38.00
N GLN A 772 4.67 7.88 -38.44
CA GLN A 772 5.69 7.64 -39.47
C GLN A 772 5.15 7.06 -40.81
N GLY A 773 3.85 7.18 -41.11
CA GLY A 773 3.21 6.71 -42.32
C GLY A 773 2.42 5.42 -42.17
N THR A 774 2.49 4.78 -41.01
CA THR A 774 1.66 3.63 -40.60
C THR A 774 0.50 4.12 -39.76
N VAL A 775 -0.70 3.58 -40.00
CA VAL A 775 -1.90 3.86 -39.18
C VAL A 775 -2.05 2.73 -38.19
N TYR A 776 -2.07 3.06 -36.91
CA TYR A 776 -2.29 2.17 -35.80
C TYR A 776 -3.72 2.29 -35.31
N ASP A 777 -4.31 1.20 -34.89
CA ASP A 777 -5.71 1.15 -34.43
C ASP A 777 -5.91 1.98 -33.17
N GLU A 778 -5.03 1.85 -32.20
CA GLU A 778 -5.04 2.65 -30.99
C GLU A 778 -3.65 3.25 -30.67
N MET A 779 -3.65 4.51 -30.29
CA MET A 779 -2.49 5.18 -29.70
C MET A 779 -2.76 5.47 -28.24
N SER A 780 -1.82 5.17 -27.35
CA SER A 780 -1.90 5.50 -25.94
C SER A 780 -0.71 6.34 -25.45
N THR A 781 -0.99 7.33 -24.58
CA THR A 781 0.05 8.15 -23.95
C THR A 781 -0.45 8.76 -22.64
N PRO A 782 0.36 8.78 -21.55
CA PRO A 782 -0.05 9.44 -20.33
C PRO A 782 -0.04 10.97 -20.47
N ILE A 783 -1.11 11.64 -20.07
CA ILE A 783 -1.24 13.09 -20.12
C ILE A 783 -1.66 13.70 -18.76
N ASN A 784 -1.34 14.99 -18.55
CA ASN A 784 -1.98 15.77 -17.49
C ASN A 784 -3.37 16.22 -17.97
N ALA A 785 -4.40 15.47 -17.59
CA ALA A 785 -5.74 15.57 -18.19
C ALA A 785 -6.60 16.73 -17.65
N GLY A 786 -6.10 17.49 -16.67
CA GLY A 786 -6.81 18.69 -16.18
C GLY A 786 -6.89 18.78 -14.65
N ASP A 787 -7.96 19.45 -14.19
CA ASP A 787 -8.17 19.71 -12.76
C ASP A 787 -9.39 18.93 -12.25
N ALA A 788 -9.33 18.51 -10.99
CA ALA A 788 -10.47 17.90 -10.31
C ALA A 788 -10.75 18.56 -8.96
N ASN A 789 -12.02 18.57 -8.57
CA ASN A 789 -12.45 18.92 -7.23
C ASN A 789 -12.98 17.65 -6.53
N LEU A 790 -12.54 17.43 -5.32
CA LEU A 790 -12.98 16.32 -4.50
C LEU A 790 -13.45 16.86 -3.14
N PHE A 791 -14.69 16.54 -2.77
CA PHE A 791 -15.31 16.90 -1.50
C PHE A 791 -15.79 15.64 -0.79
N GLY A 792 -15.66 15.56 0.52
CA GLY A 792 -16.21 14.42 1.24
C GLY A 792 -16.56 14.67 2.69
N VAL A 793 -17.36 13.74 3.20
CA VAL A 793 -17.85 13.69 4.58
C VAL A 793 -17.50 12.34 5.17
N GLU A 794 -16.85 12.33 6.32
CA GLU A 794 -16.51 11.12 7.06
C GLU A 794 -17.22 11.11 8.40
N VAL A 795 -17.81 9.98 8.79
CA VAL A 795 -18.38 9.77 10.12
C VAL A 795 -17.88 8.43 10.66
N ALA A 796 -17.46 8.41 11.92
CA ALA A 796 -17.12 7.15 12.59
C ALA A 796 -17.70 7.10 14.00
N TYR A 797 -18.12 5.90 14.40
CA TYR A 797 -18.65 5.60 15.73
C TYR A 797 -18.03 4.33 16.25
N GLN A 798 -17.53 4.38 17.49
CA GLN A 798 -16.99 3.23 18.17
C GLN A 798 -17.35 3.30 19.64
N ARG A 799 -18.11 2.30 20.14
CA ARG A 799 -18.47 2.24 21.55
C ARG A 799 -19.08 0.90 21.95
N ASP A 800 -18.89 0.46 23.21
CA ASP A 800 -19.70 -0.60 23.83
C ASP A 800 -21.08 -0.06 24.23
N PHE A 801 -22.06 -0.99 24.38
CA PHE A 801 -23.44 -0.66 24.79
C PHE A 801 -23.64 -0.60 26.29
N GLY A 802 -22.59 -0.58 27.10
CA GLY A 802 -22.65 -0.44 28.55
C GLY A 802 -23.32 0.85 29.02
N PHE A 803 -23.42 1.86 28.19
CA PHE A 803 -24.14 3.10 28.46
C PHE A 803 -25.68 2.93 28.44
N ILE A 804 -26.19 1.88 27.79
CA ILE A 804 -27.60 1.53 27.76
C ILE A 804 -27.93 0.70 29.00
N HIS A 805 -27.14 -0.36 29.24
CA HIS A 805 -27.26 -1.22 30.40
C HIS A 805 -25.92 -1.90 30.73
N PRO A 806 -25.51 -2.00 32.02
CA PRO A 806 -24.20 -2.57 32.38
C PRO A 806 -23.95 -3.99 31.86
N ALA A 807 -24.99 -4.84 31.71
CA ALA A 807 -24.87 -6.17 31.12
C ALA A 807 -24.45 -6.15 29.64
N LEU A 808 -24.64 -5.04 28.93
CA LEU A 808 -24.30 -4.88 27.52
C LEU A 808 -22.87 -4.34 27.29
N LYS A 809 -22.07 -4.17 28.35
CA LYS A 809 -20.64 -3.80 28.23
C LYS A 809 -19.84 -4.79 27.38
N CYS A 810 -20.29 -6.02 27.28
CA CYS A 810 -19.64 -7.05 26.46
C CYS A 810 -20.01 -6.98 24.98
N VAL A 811 -20.94 -6.14 24.56
CA VAL A 811 -21.36 -5.96 23.18
C VAL A 811 -21.00 -4.55 22.76
N GLY A 812 -20.42 -4.39 21.58
CA GLY A 812 -20.11 -3.07 21.05
C GLY A 812 -20.18 -3.02 19.53
N LEU A 813 -20.19 -1.79 19.05
CA LEU A 813 -20.27 -1.45 17.64
C LEU A 813 -19.06 -0.60 17.25
N TYR A 814 -18.48 -0.94 16.12
CA TYR A 814 -17.59 -0.08 15.36
C TYR A 814 -18.21 0.12 13.99
N GLY A 815 -18.36 1.35 13.55
CA GLY A 815 -18.87 1.66 12.22
C GLY A 815 -18.29 2.96 11.71
N ASN A 816 -18.05 3.03 10.41
CA ASN A 816 -17.72 4.27 9.73
C ASN A 816 -18.37 4.32 8.36
N TYR A 817 -18.54 5.53 7.88
CA TYR A 817 -19.08 5.81 6.56
C TYR A 817 -18.39 7.04 6.00
N THR A 818 -18.02 6.96 4.73
CA THR A 818 -17.44 8.07 3.98
C THR A 818 -18.24 8.26 2.71
N TYR A 819 -18.63 9.49 2.46
CA TYR A 819 -19.17 9.98 1.20
C TYR A 819 -18.12 10.83 0.53
N THR A 820 -17.84 10.57 -0.73
CA THR A 820 -16.85 11.30 -1.54
C THR A 820 -17.49 11.69 -2.87
N TYR A 821 -17.57 12.97 -3.14
CA TYR A 821 -17.96 13.49 -4.43
C TYR A 821 -16.74 14.05 -5.14
N SER A 822 -16.46 13.57 -6.33
CA SER A 822 -15.40 14.07 -7.20
C SER A 822 -15.97 14.55 -8.52
N LYS A 823 -15.37 15.59 -9.09
CA LYS A 823 -15.71 16.10 -10.41
C LYS A 823 -14.45 16.60 -11.10
N VAL A 824 -14.23 16.10 -12.30
CA VAL A 824 -13.20 16.61 -13.21
C VAL A 824 -13.71 17.89 -13.86
N ASN A 825 -12.87 18.94 -13.87
CA ASN A 825 -13.15 20.19 -14.54
C ASN A 825 -12.10 20.38 -15.64
N HIS A 826 -12.52 20.79 -16.83
CA HIS A 826 -11.62 21.01 -17.97
C HIS A 826 -10.86 19.72 -18.31
N PHE A 827 -11.62 18.69 -18.64
CA PHE A 827 -11.04 17.41 -19.04
C PHE A 827 -10.40 17.57 -20.43
N ASN A 828 -9.06 17.53 -20.50
CA ASN A 828 -8.29 17.71 -21.74
C ASN A 828 -8.09 16.33 -22.40
N PHE A 829 -9.19 15.74 -22.84
CA PHE A 829 -9.21 14.48 -23.55
C PHE A 829 -10.07 14.70 -24.78
N GLU A 830 -9.51 14.53 -25.98
CA GLU A 830 -10.20 14.80 -27.24
C GLU A 830 -11.48 13.95 -27.34
N GLY A 831 -12.55 14.56 -27.78
CA GLY A 831 -13.87 13.92 -27.83
C GLY A 831 -14.63 13.85 -26.51
N ARG A 832 -13.97 14.09 -25.35
CA ARG A 832 -14.55 13.91 -24.01
C ARG A 832 -14.57 15.18 -23.14
N GLU A 833 -14.29 16.35 -23.69
CA GLU A 833 -14.13 17.61 -22.95
C GLU A 833 -15.41 18.04 -22.20
N ASN A 834 -16.55 17.53 -22.65
CA ASN A 834 -17.86 17.84 -22.07
C ASN A 834 -18.40 16.75 -21.15
N ASP A 835 -17.68 15.68 -20.91
CA ASP A 835 -18.12 14.58 -20.08
C ASP A 835 -18.21 15.00 -18.60
N ASP A 836 -19.27 14.54 -17.93
CA ASP A 836 -19.40 14.72 -16.48
C ASP A 836 -18.64 13.60 -15.74
N MET A 837 -17.31 13.67 -15.88
CA MET A 837 -16.41 12.63 -15.38
C MET A 837 -16.11 12.81 -13.90
N ARG A 838 -16.05 11.69 -13.17
CA ARG A 838 -15.51 11.60 -11.82
C ARG A 838 -14.00 11.32 -11.86
N LEU A 839 -13.31 11.66 -10.80
CA LEU A 839 -11.88 11.33 -10.66
C LEU A 839 -11.71 9.79 -10.63
N PRO A 840 -10.88 9.20 -11.49
CA PRO A 840 -10.60 7.78 -11.47
C PRO A 840 -10.08 7.29 -10.11
N GLY A 841 -10.42 6.05 -9.73
CA GLY A 841 -10.08 5.49 -8.43
C GLY A 841 -10.88 6.04 -7.25
N SER A 842 -12.01 6.73 -7.47
CA SER A 842 -12.76 7.48 -6.45
C SER A 842 -14.15 6.88 -6.17
N PRO A 843 -14.27 5.89 -5.27
CA PRO A 843 -15.59 5.38 -4.86
C PRO A 843 -16.39 6.45 -4.13
N GLU A 844 -17.68 6.61 -4.51
CA GLU A 844 -18.56 7.61 -3.92
C GLU A 844 -18.94 7.28 -2.48
N HIS A 845 -19.16 6.00 -2.19
CA HIS A 845 -19.58 5.53 -0.89
C HIS A 845 -18.66 4.43 -0.39
N THR A 846 -18.13 4.57 0.82
CA THR A 846 -17.49 3.49 1.56
C THR A 846 -18.09 3.35 2.94
N ALA A 847 -18.32 2.12 3.40
CA ALA A 847 -18.90 1.85 4.71
C ALA A 847 -18.27 0.61 5.35
N ASN A 848 -18.03 0.67 6.64
CA ASN A 848 -17.59 -0.45 7.45
C ASN A 848 -18.46 -0.57 8.68
N LEU A 849 -18.87 -1.77 8.99
CA LEU A 849 -19.69 -2.08 10.17
C LEU A 849 -19.15 -3.34 10.84
N SER A 850 -18.83 -3.27 12.12
CA SER A 850 -18.43 -4.43 12.92
C SER A 850 -19.20 -4.48 14.23
N LEU A 851 -19.86 -5.59 14.46
CA LEU A 851 -20.51 -5.92 15.73
C LEU A 851 -19.62 -6.92 16.49
N TYR A 852 -19.32 -6.64 17.75
CA TYR A 852 -18.50 -7.53 18.54
C TYR A 852 -19.11 -7.88 19.89
N PHE A 853 -18.84 -9.10 20.33
CA PHE A 853 -19.13 -9.59 21.65
C PHE A 853 -17.85 -10.04 22.33
N GLU A 854 -17.55 -9.51 23.52
CA GLU A 854 -16.34 -9.86 24.26
C GLU A 854 -16.65 -10.07 25.72
N LYS A 855 -16.46 -11.31 26.22
CA LYS A 855 -16.71 -11.65 27.63
C LYS A 855 -15.87 -12.85 28.08
N ALA A 856 -15.17 -12.69 29.21
CA ALA A 856 -14.43 -13.78 29.87
C ALA A 856 -13.44 -14.53 28.96
N GLY A 857 -12.72 -13.80 28.12
CA GLY A 857 -11.76 -14.37 27.18
C GLY A 857 -12.34 -14.81 25.84
N PHE A 858 -13.67 -14.92 25.73
CA PHE A 858 -14.35 -15.20 24.47
C PHE A 858 -14.57 -13.89 23.71
N ASN A 859 -14.28 -13.90 22.42
CA ASN A 859 -14.50 -12.81 21.47
C ASN A 859 -15.18 -13.37 20.22
N LEU A 860 -16.24 -12.72 19.78
CA LEU A 860 -16.92 -12.98 18.52
C LEU A 860 -17.09 -11.63 17.81
N ARG A 861 -16.74 -11.58 16.53
CA ARG A 861 -16.91 -10.40 15.71
C ARG A 861 -17.49 -10.76 14.36
N TRP A 862 -18.46 -9.99 13.94
CA TRP A 862 -19.00 -9.96 12.61
C TRP A 862 -18.62 -8.61 11.97
N SER A 863 -18.17 -8.62 10.73
CA SER A 863 -17.76 -7.44 10.01
C SER A 863 -18.34 -7.42 8.61
N TYR A 864 -18.76 -6.25 8.16
CA TYR A 864 -19.25 -5.99 6.81
C TYR A 864 -18.55 -4.76 6.25
N ASN A 865 -18.06 -4.85 5.02
CA ASN A 865 -17.39 -3.80 4.28
C ASN A 865 -18.10 -3.59 2.96
N PHE A 866 -18.30 -2.32 2.60
CA PHE A 866 -18.91 -1.89 1.35
C PHE A 866 -18.08 -0.77 0.73
N ALA A 867 -17.87 -0.83 -0.59
CA ALA A 867 -17.45 0.28 -1.42
C ALA A 867 -18.30 0.30 -2.68
N SER A 868 -18.72 1.50 -3.13
CA SER A 868 -19.37 1.67 -4.43
C SER A 868 -18.37 1.47 -5.56
N ASP A 869 -18.89 1.29 -6.75
CA ASP A 869 -18.14 1.28 -8.00
C ASP A 869 -17.46 2.63 -8.27
N PHE A 870 -16.43 2.58 -9.08
CA PHE A 870 -15.68 3.76 -9.54
C PHE A 870 -15.00 3.48 -10.88
N ILE A 871 -14.71 4.53 -11.64
CA ILE A 871 -13.90 4.45 -12.86
C ILE A 871 -12.48 4.02 -12.46
N ASP A 872 -12.04 2.90 -12.99
CA ASP A 872 -10.68 2.38 -12.82
C ASP A 872 -9.78 2.91 -13.94
N GLU A 873 -10.24 2.80 -15.18
CA GLU A 873 -9.54 3.24 -16.36
C GLU A 873 -10.47 4.03 -17.28
N VAL A 874 -9.95 5.06 -17.92
CA VAL A 874 -10.68 5.95 -18.79
C VAL A 874 -10.45 5.49 -20.23
N GLY A 875 -11.50 5.07 -20.93
CA GLY A 875 -11.45 4.72 -22.34
C GLY A 875 -11.57 5.95 -23.25
N GLU A 876 -11.48 5.78 -24.54
CA GLU A 876 -11.67 6.81 -25.56
C GLU A 876 -13.07 7.43 -25.51
N SER A 877 -14.06 6.63 -25.17
CA SER A 877 -15.45 7.05 -24.96
C SER A 877 -16.01 6.43 -23.68
N SER A 878 -17.16 6.90 -23.21
CA SER A 878 -17.84 6.34 -22.05
C SER A 878 -18.28 4.88 -22.22
N PHE A 879 -18.29 4.37 -23.45
CA PHE A 879 -18.57 2.96 -23.74
C PHE A 879 -17.41 2.09 -23.27
N TYR A 880 -16.17 2.52 -23.44
CA TYR A 880 -14.93 1.79 -23.12
C TYR A 880 -14.41 2.09 -21.71
N ASP A 881 -15.03 2.98 -20.93
CA ASP A 881 -14.64 3.22 -19.54
C ASP A 881 -14.70 1.92 -18.75
N ARG A 882 -13.59 1.52 -18.13
CA ARG A 882 -13.53 0.38 -17.21
C ARG A 882 -13.88 0.82 -15.80
N TYR A 883 -14.81 0.13 -15.19
CA TYR A 883 -15.24 0.35 -13.81
C TYR A 883 -14.87 -0.84 -12.94
N TYR A 884 -14.23 -0.56 -11.80
CA TYR A 884 -14.18 -1.50 -10.68
C TYR A 884 -15.55 -1.53 -10.02
N ASP A 885 -16.19 -2.71 -9.98
CA ASP A 885 -17.57 -2.83 -9.47
C ASP A 885 -17.61 -2.70 -7.94
N LYS A 886 -18.81 -2.42 -7.43
CA LYS A 886 -19.05 -2.37 -5.98
C LYS A 886 -18.67 -3.68 -5.30
N VAL A 887 -18.11 -3.57 -4.11
CA VAL A 887 -17.71 -4.71 -3.30
C VAL A 887 -18.51 -4.80 -2.00
N ASN A 888 -18.81 -6.04 -1.59
CA ASN A 888 -19.54 -6.38 -0.38
C ASN A 888 -18.83 -7.54 0.32
N TYR A 889 -17.94 -7.26 1.27
CA TYR A 889 -17.27 -8.31 2.03
C TYR A 889 -17.92 -8.51 3.38
N MET A 890 -18.08 -9.76 3.77
CA MET A 890 -18.59 -10.17 5.08
C MET A 890 -17.66 -11.20 5.70
N ASP A 891 -17.21 -10.93 6.93
CA ASP A 891 -16.27 -11.76 7.66
C ASP A 891 -16.80 -12.06 9.06
N VAL A 892 -16.50 -13.26 9.59
CA VAL A 892 -16.77 -13.65 10.98
C VAL A 892 -15.52 -14.20 11.62
N ASN A 893 -15.19 -13.71 12.80
CA ASN A 893 -14.07 -14.18 13.60
C ASN A 893 -14.54 -14.57 15.01
N ALA A 894 -14.07 -15.69 15.53
CA ALA A 894 -14.27 -16.12 16.91
C ALA A 894 -12.93 -16.50 17.55
N SER A 895 -12.74 -16.13 18.82
CA SER A 895 -11.56 -16.55 19.57
C SER A 895 -11.86 -16.74 21.05
N TYR A 896 -11.07 -17.61 21.69
CA TYR A 896 -11.12 -17.83 23.12
C TYR A 896 -9.72 -17.83 23.74
N THR A 897 -9.50 -16.89 24.66
CA THR A 897 -8.22 -16.72 25.36
C THR A 897 -8.33 -17.20 26.80
N PHE A 898 -7.44 -18.11 27.21
CA PHE A 898 -7.36 -18.66 28.54
C PHE A 898 -5.94 -18.77 29.05
N GLY A 899 -5.75 -19.10 30.32
CA GLY A 899 -4.45 -19.21 30.99
C GLY A 899 -4.00 -17.88 31.63
N LYS A 900 -3.22 -17.98 32.71
CA LYS A 900 -2.70 -16.80 33.43
C LYS A 900 -1.24 -16.54 33.13
N GLN A 901 -0.38 -17.56 33.19
CA GLN A 901 1.06 -17.47 32.93
C GLN A 901 1.36 -17.66 31.43
N PHE A 902 0.67 -18.61 30.82
CA PHE A 902 0.68 -18.88 29.39
C PHE A 902 -0.69 -18.50 28.86
N LYS A 903 -0.81 -17.31 28.28
CA LYS A 903 -2.06 -16.90 27.61
C LYS A 903 -2.16 -17.63 26.29
N THR A 904 -3.11 -18.57 26.22
CA THR A 904 -3.37 -19.33 25.00
C THR A 904 -4.66 -18.83 24.37
N THR A 905 -4.59 -18.44 23.10
CA THR A 905 -5.76 -18.05 22.30
C THR A 905 -5.98 -19.07 21.21
N ILE A 906 -7.15 -19.67 21.17
CA ILE A 906 -7.63 -20.47 20.04
C ILE A 906 -8.52 -19.54 19.21
N TYR A 907 -8.36 -19.54 17.91
CA TYR A 907 -9.15 -18.70 17.00
C TYR A 907 -9.63 -19.48 15.77
N ALA A 908 -10.74 -19.04 15.22
CA ALA A 908 -11.26 -19.48 13.92
C ALA A 908 -11.92 -18.29 13.23
N ASP A 909 -11.80 -18.23 11.93
CA ASP A 909 -12.39 -17.20 11.08
C ASP A 909 -12.89 -17.75 9.77
N VAL A 910 -13.85 -17.01 9.24
CA VAL A 910 -14.38 -17.19 7.89
C VAL A 910 -14.37 -15.85 7.21
N THR A 911 -13.72 -15.77 6.07
CA THR A 911 -13.62 -14.54 5.26
C THR A 911 -14.35 -14.72 3.94
N ASN A 912 -14.84 -13.60 3.40
CA ASN A 912 -15.61 -13.55 2.16
C ASN A 912 -16.86 -14.44 2.17
N LEU A 913 -17.66 -14.40 3.26
CA LEU A 913 -18.89 -15.19 3.40
C LEU A 913 -19.92 -14.99 2.29
N LEU A 914 -19.88 -13.86 1.61
CA LEU A 914 -20.79 -13.54 0.50
C LEU A 914 -20.28 -14.07 -0.83
N ASN A 915 -19.10 -14.70 -0.87
CA ASN A 915 -18.43 -15.14 -2.10
C ASN A 915 -18.36 -14.00 -3.14
N GLN A 916 -17.99 -12.79 -2.67
CA GLN A 916 -17.85 -11.61 -3.50
C GLN A 916 -16.74 -11.83 -4.53
N PRO A 917 -17.01 -11.74 -5.84
CA PRO A 917 -15.96 -11.75 -6.86
C PRO A 917 -15.23 -10.41 -6.95
N LEU A 918 -14.05 -10.44 -7.50
CA LEU A 918 -13.47 -9.29 -8.19
C LEU A 918 -14.23 -9.10 -9.49
N ARG A 919 -14.81 -7.93 -9.73
CA ARG A 919 -15.57 -7.67 -10.93
C ARG A 919 -15.26 -6.31 -11.51
N TYR A 920 -15.00 -6.30 -12.81
CA TYR A 920 -14.98 -5.09 -13.64
C TYR A 920 -16.15 -5.09 -14.63
N TYR A 921 -16.54 -3.91 -15.08
CA TYR A 921 -17.53 -3.77 -16.15
C TYR A 921 -17.16 -2.60 -17.07
N GLN A 922 -17.60 -2.67 -18.33
CA GLN A 922 -17.34 -1.70 -19.39
C GLN A 922 -18.53 -0.77 -19.55
N GLY A 923 -18.34 0.53 -19.31
CA GLY A 923 -19.31 1.61 -19.45
C GLY A 923 -20.57 1.48 -18.59
N THR A 924 -21.22 0.33 -18.58
CA THR A 924 -22.43 0.07 -17.79
C THR A 924 -22.35 -1.21 -16.97
N PRO A 925 -22.99 -1.25 -15.78
CA PRO A 925 -22.92 -2.41 -14.87
C PRO A 925 -23.40 -3.74 -15.48
N ASP A 926 -24.10 -3.69 -16.61
CA ASP A 926 -24.61 -4.89 -17.28
C ASP A 926 -23.59 -5.54 -18.21
N ARG A 927 -22.52 -4.83 -18.60
CA ARG A 927 -21.42 -5.36 -19.41
C ARG A 927 -20.25 -5.77 -18.51
N SER A 928 -20.24 -7.01 -18.03
CA SER A 928 -19.13 -7.52 -17.21
C SER A 928 -17.90 -7.72 -18.08
N MET A 929 -16.79 -7.05 -17.76
CA MET A 929 -15.49 -7.32 -18.36
C MET A 929 -14.79 -8.49 -17.67
N GLN A 930 -14.89 -8.58 -16.33
CA GLN A 930 -14.27 -9.64 -15.56
C GLN A 930 -15.16 -10.03 -14.38
N ALA A 931 -15.18 -11.31 -14.06
CA ALA A 931 -15.80 -11.83 -12.85
C ALA A 931 -14.98 -12.99 -12.29
N GLU A 932 -14.04 -12.66 -11.40
CA GLU A 932 -13.09 -13.60 -10.81
C GLU A 932 -13.48 -13.97 -9.38
N TYR A 933 -13.67 -15.25 -9.10
CA TYR A 933 -14.14 -15.81 -7.84
C TYR A 933 -13.04 -16.53 -7.09
N TYR A 934 -12.75 -16.12 -5.87
CA TYR A 934 -11.74 -16.70 -4.98
C TYR A 934 -12.32 -17.60 -3.88
N GLY A 935 -13.63 -17.64 -3.76
CA GLY A 935 -14.34 -18.47 -2.80
C GLY A 935 -14.33 -17.96 -1.36
N VAL A 936 -15.01 -18.73 -0.51
CA VAL A 936 -15.04 -18.54 0.96
C VAL A 936 -13.83 -19.22 1.56
N ARG A 937 -13.13 -18.53 2.49
CA ARG A 937 -11.92 -19.05 3.14
C ARG A 937 -12.17 -19.30 4.62
N PHE A 938 -11.65 -20.42 5.12
CA PHE A 938 -11.71 -20.83 6.51
C PHE A 938 -10.30 -20.92 7.09
N ASN A 939 -10.07 -20.32 8.26
CA ASN A 939 -8.81 -20.46 8.98
C ASN A 939 -9.07 -20.77 10.44
N ALA A 940 -8.16 -21.50 11.09
CA ALA A 940 -8.15 -21.74 12.52
C ALA A 940 -6.71 -21.86 13.03
N GLY A 941 -6.49 -21.55 14.30
CA GLY A 941 -5.17 -21.64 14.86
C GLY A 941 -5.09 -21.42 16.36
N VAL A 942 -3.87 -21.49 16.85
CA VAL A 942 -3.51 -21.29 18.25
C VAL A 942 -2.38 -20.29 18.36
N LYS A 943 -2.53 -19.33 19.27
CA LYS A 943 -1.50 -18.35 19.63
C LYS A 943 -1.19 -18.47 21.11
N VAL A 944 0.07 -18.64 21.47
CA VAL A 944 0.55 -18.72 22.85
C VAL A 944 1.45 -17.54 23.15
N THR A 945 1.18 -16.83 24.26
CA THR A 945 1.96 -15.67 24.71
C THR A 945 2.46 -15.92 26.14
N PHE A 946 3.77 -15.70 26.38
CA PHE A 946 4.48 -15.92 27.64
C PHE A 946 4.89 -14.60 28.29
#